data_de9164f347ecaeadc8c1073e86f1fd33
#
_entry.id   de9164f347ecaeadc8c1073e86f1fd33
#
_cell.length_a   1.000
_cell.length_b   1.000
_cell.length_c   1.000
_cell.angle_alpha   90.00
_cell.angle_beta   90.00
_cell.angle_gamma   90.00
#
_symmetry.space_group_name_H-M   'P 1'
#
loop_
_entity.id
_entity.type
_entity.pdbx_description
1 polymer ?
#
loop_
_entity_poly.entity_id
_entity_poly.type
_entity_poly.pdbx_seq_one_letter_code
_entity_poly.pdbx_strand_id
1 'polypeptide(L)'
;MQELVVNGRTYRTGADPAKPLLWVLRDDLGLKGTKYGCGVGVCGACVVLLDGAPNHACMVPLARVGARSVTTIEGIAADHPVVRAWVAEQVPQCGYCQPGQILSAAALLARYPSPSARDIDEAMSGVLCRCGTYARICRAVRAAAENKPGAPAIAALPALLDDLPADPGAQLNDWLWIDRSGTVTVMINHSEMGQGALTGLAALAAEELDVALARVRTVFAPADARYRNGYWGEQFTGGSSSMRGEWTTLREAAAMARARLVEVAARRWGVAAAECRTEDGFIRHPASGRHLGYGELAEEAARLRGPRRAPLKARAAWRYIGKPLARLDIPAMCLGQTRYGIDVAPAGALVAVVARSPVFGGGVRSFDDSAARKLPGVREVRAIASGVAVLADDFWSALRGRDALRIAWRPGRNARLSGAQIERRLVAALGRGGRYAIEAVYRTPYLAHAPIEPMNCVARVDRGGCDVWVGTQHQAETQAVAARVAGVPKSKVRVHTQFLGGGFGRRLETDFVAEAVELATALGRPVQVVWTRADDLQHDFYRPAHAARLQARLGEDGLPAEWRIRVAGPQLALDGVHSPYAVPLDEARVEVRSPLPTGAWRSVGASNNAFAIECFVDELAARARRDPLEYRLALLARAPRHRAVLEQVGRGADWGTPLDAGRGRGVALYESFGSIAALVIEARVEARAIRVERAVCAIDCGIAVMPDAVHAQLEGSIAFGLSAALKEEIRVGAGRVRQASFTDYPILTLAEMPAVETHIIPSDAEPGGVGEPAVPVVAPALANAVFAASGRRLRRLPLRLR
;
A
#
# COMPACT_ATOMS: atom_id res chain seq x y z
N MET A 1 7.77 -40.85 5.17
CA MET A 1 8.88 -39.88 5.16
C MET A 1 9.31 -39.67 3.73
N GLN A 2 9.24 -38.42 3.26
CA GLN A 2 9.71 -38.02 1.92
C GLN A 2 10.95 -37.15 2.08
N GLU A 3 11.95 -37.32 1.21
CA GLU A 3 13.12 -36.44 1.15
C GLU A 3 12.89 -35.33 0.15
N LEU A 4 13.32 -34.12 0.51
CA LEU A 4 13.29 -32.91 -0.31
C LEU A 4 14.67 -32.27 -0.30
N VAL A 5 15.14 -31.86 -1.48
CA VAL A 5 16.34 -31.00 -1.58
C VAL A 5 15.89 -29.55 -1.74
N VAL A 6 16.12 -28.73 -0.72
CA VAL A 6 15.74 -27.30 -0.72
C VAL A 6 16.99 -26.46 -0.45
N ASN A 7 17.30 -25.54 -1.35
CA ASN A 7 18.47 -24.67 -1.27
C ASN A 7 19.78 -25.45 -1.04
N GLY A 8 19.93 -26.60 -1.72
CA GLY A 8 21.11 -27.49 -1.61
C GLY A 8 21.16 -28.32 -0.31
N ARG A 9 20.14 -28.26 0.55
CA ARG A 9 20.06 -29.07 1.80
C ARG A 9 18.97 -30.11 1.67
N THR A 10 19.23 -31.31 2.20
CA THR A 10 18.24 -32.40 2.25
C THR A 10 17.43 -32.30 3.53
N TYR A 11 16.10 -32.27 3.38
CA TYR A 11 15.12 -32.30 4.46
C TYR A 11 14.31 -33.58 4.39
N ARG A 12 13.90 -34.10 5.55
CA ARG A 12 12.97 -35.23 5.68
C ARG A 12 11.67 -34.74 6.29
N THR A 13 10.57 -34.96 5.62
CA THR A 13 9.24 -34.56 6.08
C THR A 13 8.29 -35.75 6.10
N GLY A 14 7.38 -35.75 7.08
CA GLY A 14 6.23 -36.65 7.18
C GLY A 14 4.92 -35.99 6.75
N ALA A 15 4.99 -34.84 6.08
CA ALA A 15 3.80 -34.12 5.62
C ALA A 15 2.95 -34.96 4.66
N ASP A 16 1.66 -34.69 4.62
CA ASP A 16 0.70 -35.28 3.67
C ASP A 16 1.23 -35.09 2.23
N PRO A 17 1.34 -36.17 1.41
CA PRO A 17 1.78 -36.07 0.03
C PRO A 17 0.95 -35.11 -0.83
N ALA A 18 -0.31 -34.86 -0.48
CA ALA A 18 -1.19 -33.92 -1.14
C ALA A 18 -0.99 -32.44 -0.67
N LYS A 19 -0.24 -32.21 0.45
CA LYS A 19 0.02 -30.85 0.96
C LYS A 19 0.80 -30.04 -0.09
N PRO A 20 0.34 -28.82 -0.46
CA PRO A 20 1.08 -27.97 -1.39
C PRO A 20 2.48 -27.62 -0.87
N LEU A 21 3.46 -27.63 -1.76
CA LEU A 21 4.86 -27.30 -1.45
C LEU A 21 5.00 -25.97 -0.71
N LEU A 22 4.16 -25.00 -1.03
CA LEU A 22 4.11 -23.69 -0.32
C LEU A 22 4.01 -23.88 1.20
N TRP A 23 3.09 -24.71 1.65
CA TRP A 23 2.85 -24.93 3.09
C TRP A 23 3.89 -25.83 3.72
N VAL A 24 4.46 -26.75 2.97
CA VAL A 24 5.63 -27.53 3.44
C VAL A 24 6.82 -26.61 3.69
N LEU A 25 7.12 -25.69 2.75
CA LEU A 25 8.21 -24.73 2.93
C LEU A 25 7.98 -23.83 4.13
N ARG A 26 6.76 -23.27 4.26
CA ARG A 26 6.45 -22.28 5.28
C ARG A 26 6.23 -22.84 6.68
N ASP A 27 5.48 -23.95 6.79
CA ASP A 27 5.00 -24.47 8.07
C ASP A 27 5.91 -25.58 8.59
N ASP A 28 6.38 -26.49 7.71
CA ASP A 28 7.20 -27.62 8.14
C ASP A 28 8.70 -27.28 8.15
N LEU A 29 9.19 -26.47 7.19
CA LEU A 29 10.61 -26.12 7.07
C LEU A 29 10.94 -24.71 7.59
N GLY A 30 9.95 -23.88 7.90
CA GLY A 30 10.15 -22.51 8.42
C GLY A 30 10.65 -21.50 7.39
N LEU A 31 10.68 -21.84 6.08
CA LEU A 31 11.11 -20.97 5.01
C LEU A 31 9.98 -20.00 4.62
N LYS A 32 9.91 -18.85 5.26
CA LYS A 32 8.81 -17.88 5.17
C LYS A 32 8.95 -16.90 4.00
N GLY A 33 10.08 -16.86 3.28
CA GLY A 33 10.30 -15.99 2.10
C GLY A 33 9.34 -16.29 0.96
N THR A 34 8.96 -17.56 0.74
CA THR A 34 7.91 -17.95 -0.21
C THR A 34 6.53 -17.54 0.33
N LYS A 35 5.80 -16.66 -0.39
CA LYS A 35 4.60 -15.98 0.14
C LYS A 35 3.28 -16.59 -0.34
N TYR A 36 2.27 -16.62 0.54
CA TYR A 36 0.89 -16.97 0.20
C TYR A 36 0.13 -15.74 -0.29
N GLY A 37 -0.49 -15.80 -1.47
CA GLY A 37 -1.31 -14.71 -2.00
C GLY A 37 -2.70 -15.16 -2.47
N CYS A 38 -2.78 -15.99 -3.53
CA CYS A 38 -4.06 -16.44 -4.08
C CYS A 38 -4.38 -17.93 -3.81
N GLY A 39 -3.39 -18.78 -3.64
CA GLY A 39 -3.56 -20.23 -3.46
C GLY A 39 -4.05 -21.00 -4.70
N VAL A 40 -4.16 -20.33 -5.87
CA VAL A 40 -4.73 -20.90 -7.11
C VAL A 40 -3.84 -20.68 -8.34
N GLY A 41 -2.53 -20.45 -8.15
CA GLY A 41 -1.55 -20.39 -9.23
C GLY A 41 -1.60 -19.13 -10.12
N VAL A 42 -2.17 -18.01 -9.66
CA VAL A 42 -2.35 -16.82 -10.50
C VAL A 42 -1.44 -15.66 -10.12
N CYS A 43 -1.26 -15.40 -8.81
CA CYS A 43 -0.57 -14.18 -8.37
C CYS A 43 0.96 -14.26 -8.38
N GLY A 44 1.55 -15.45 -8.44
CA GLY A 44 2.99 -15.64 -8.50
C GLY A 44 3.79 -15.36 -7.21
N ALA A 45 3.17 -14.86 -6.13
CA ALA A 45 3.88 -14.56 -4.88
C ALA A 45 4.55 -15.81 -4.24
N CYS A 46 4.08 -17.00 -4.60
CA CYS A 46 4.60 -18.29 -4.15
C CYS A 46 5.56 -18.96 -5.15
N VAL A 47 6.10 -18.25 -6.13
CA VAL A 47 7.03 -18.82 -7.09
C VAL A 47 8.28 -19.33 -6.37
N VAL A 48 8.67 -20.55 -6.72
CA VAL A 48 9.96 -21.21 -6.40
C VAL A 48 10.54 -21.77 -7.69
N LEU A 49 11.84 -22.09 -7.70
CA LEU A 49 12.43 -22.79 -8.84
C LEU A 49 12.46 -24.30 -8.54
N LEU A 50 11.92 -25.10 -9.46
CA LEU A 50 12.09 -26.55 -9.46
C LEU A 50 13.06 -26.91 -10.59
N ASP A 51 14.23 -27.42 -10.25
CA ASP A 51 15.34 -27.66 -11.19
C ASP A 51 15.63 -26.40 -12.05
N GLY A 52 15.63 -25.20 -11.42
CA GLY A 52 15.85 -23.93 -12.09
C GLY A 52 14.64 -23.34 -12.82
N ALA A 53 13.53 -24.04 -12.97
CA ALA A 53 12.33 -23.56 -13.67
C ALA A 53 11.29 -22.95 -12.69
N PRO A 54 10.68 -21.77 -12.98
CA PRO A 54 9.69 -21.15 -12.12
C PRO A 54 8.41 -22.00 -11.98
N ASN A 55 7.97 -22.21 -10.75
CA ASN A 55 6.77 -22.97 -10.44
C ASN A 55 5.97 -22.30 -9.30
N HIS A 56 4.64 -22.34 -9.38
CA HIS A 56 3.77 -21.85 -8.31
C HIS A 56 3.66 -22.90 -7.19
N ALA A 57 4.40 -22.74 -6.09
CA ALA A 57 4.45 -23.69 -4.98
C ALA A 57 3.07 -24.01 -4.37
N CYS A 58 2.09 -23.10 -4.48
CA CYS A 58 0.71 -23.37 -4.03
C CYS A 58 -0.02 -24.41 -4.87
N MET A 59 0.45 -24.71 -6.09
CA MET A 59 -0.16 -25.66 -7.03
C MET A 59 0.62 -26.97 -7.15
N VAL A 60 1.78 -27.08 -6.52
CA VAL A 60 2.64 -28.29 -6.57
C VAL A 60 2.42 -29.12 -5.31
N PRO A 61 1.70 -30.27 -5.37
CA PRO A 61 1.63 -31.19 -4.24
C PRO A 61 3.01 -31.75 -3.89
N LEU A 62 3.27 -32.00 -2.63
CA LEU A 62 4.54 -32.55 -2.12
C LEU A 62 4.96 -33.79 -2.91
N ALA A 63 4.04 -34.73 -3.16
CA ALA A 63 4.30 -35.96 -3.94
C ALA A 63 4.84 -35.70 -5.34
N ARG A 64 4.51 -34.57 -5.96
CA ARG A 64 4.97 -34.19 -7.30
C ARG A 64 6.33 -33.54 -7.33
N VAL A 65 6.90 -33.14 -6.19
CA VAL A 65 8.26 -32.60 -6.14
C VAL A 65 9.27 -33.69 -6.52
N GLY A 66 9.13 -34.90 -5.98
CA GLY A 66 10.02 -36.01 -6.26
C GLY A 66 11.47 -35.72 -5.86
N ALA A 67 12.40 -36.07 -6.73
CA ALA A 67 13.84 -35.83 -6.54
C ALA A 67 14.30 -34.45 -7.03
N ARG A 68 13.40 -33.60 -7.50
CA ARG A 68 13.74 -32.28 -8.01
C ARG A 68 14.27 -31.34 -6.92
N SER A 69 15.27 -30.55 -7.28
CA SER A 69 15.79 -29.50 -6.40
C SER A 69 14.82 -28.32 -6.32
N VAL A 70 14.61 -27.80 -5.12
CA VAL A 70 13.79 -26.62 -4.86
C VAL A 70 14.70 -25.46 -4.50
N THR A 71 14.60 -24.33 -5.19
CA THR A 71 15.26 -23.09 -4.81
C THR A 71 14.20 -22.06 -4.41
N THR A 72 14.30 -21.55 -3.16
CA THR A 72 13.50 -20.44 -2.64
C THR A 72 14.33 -19.18 -2.60
N ILE A 73 13.71 -18.04 -2.24
CA ILE A 73 14.43 -16.76 -2.14
C ILE A 73 15.59 -16.82 -1.14
N GLU A 74 15.47 -17.58 -0.08
CA GLU A 74 16.52 -17.78 0.92
C GLU A 74 17.74 -18.53 0.36
N GLY A 75 17.60 -19.18 -0.79
CA GLY A 75 18.71 -19.84 -1.52
C GLY A 75 19.40 -18.94 -2.56
N ILE A 76 18.94 -17.72 -2.75
CA ILE A 76 19.58 -16.75 -3.63
C ILE A 76 20.60 -15.93 -2.84
N ALA A 77 21.83 -15.86 -3.36
CA ALA A 77 22.89 -15.10 -2.71
C ALA A 77 22.63 -13.59 -2.71
N ALA A 78 23.07 -12.90 -1.67
CA ALA A 78 22.86 -11.45 -1.53
C ALA A 78 23.59 -10.64 -2.63
N ASP A 79 24.68 -11.19 -3.17
CA ASP A 79 25.47 -10.60 -4.26
C ASP A 79 25.00 -11.04 -5.66
N HIS A 80 23.92 -11.83 -5.75
CA HIS A 80 23.34 -12.25 -7.03
C HIS A 80 22.98 -11.02 -7.89
N PRO A 81 23.31 -10.97 -9.20
CA PRO A 81 23.09 -9.79 -10.04
C PRO A 81 21.65 -9.25 -9.99
N VAL A 82 20.65 -10.11 -9.96
CA VAL A 82 19.23 -9.72 -9.83
C VAL A 82 19.00 -9.01 -8.50
N VAL A 83 19.45 -9.55 -7.37
CA VAL A 83 19.26 -8.94 -6.04
C VAL A 83 19.90 -7.57 -5.98
N ARG A 84 21.15 -7.45 -6.47
CA ARG A 84 21.86 -6.18 -6.54
C ARG A 84 21.11 -5.14 -7.39
N ALA A 85 20.61 -5.54 -8.56
CA ALA A 85 19.83 -4.67 -9.43
C ALA A 85 18.50 -4.25 -8.77
N TRP A 86 17.82 -5.16 -8.07
CA TRP A 86 16.59 -4.85 -7.32
C TRP A 86 16.81 -3.80 -6.24
N VAL A 87 17.91 -3.90 -5.51
CA VAL A 87 18.28 -2.92 -4.47
C VAL A 87 18.68 -1.59 -5.10
N ALA A 88 19.49 -1.60 -6.18
CA ALA A 88 19.93 -0.40 -6.88
C ALA A 88 18.76 0.40 -7.46
N GLU A 89 17.81 -0.27 -8.14
CA GLU A 89 16.63 0.33 -8.75
C GLU A 89 15.51 0.61 -7.74
N GLN A 90 15.72 0.33 -6.46
CA GLN A 90 14.72 0.54 -5.40
C GLN A 90 13.35 -0.06 -5.77
N VAL A 91 13.34 -1.32 -6.27
CA VAL A 91 12.16 -1.96 -6.88
C VAL A 91 11.01 -2.18 -5.89
N PRO A 92 11.23 -2.74 -4.67
CA PRO A 92 10.14 -3.05 -3.77
C PRO A 92 9.38 -1.81 -3.28
N GLN A 93 8.05 -1.88 -3.28
CA GLN A 93 7.24 -1.04 -2.40
C GLN A 93 6.90 -1.83 -1.13
N CYS A 94 5.78 -2.58 -1.08
CA CYS A 94 5.46 -3.38 0.11
C CYS A 94 6.33 -4.64 0.26
N GLY A 95 7.03 -5.07 -0.77
CA GLY A 95 7.98 -6.19 -0.73
C GLY A 95 7.36 -7.59 -0.87
N TYR A 96 6.06 -7.76 -0.68
CA TYR A 96 5.41 -9.07 -0.53
C TYR A 96 5.50 -9.98 -1.78
N CYS A 97 5.43 -9.43 -2.99
CA CYS A 97 5.56 -10.19 -4.24
C CYS A 97 7.02 -10.36 -4.69
N GLN A 98 7.98 -9.68 -4.06
CA GLN A 98 9.35 -9.60 -4.57
C GLN A 98 10.12 -10.91 -4.57
N PRO A 99 9.95 -11.83 -3.60
CA PRO A 99 10.55 -13.15 -3.69
C PRO A 99 10.20 -13.87 -5.00
N GLY A 100 8.94 -13.85 -5.40
CA GLY A 100 8.50 -14.45 -6.66
C GLY A 100 9.04 -13.71 -7.89
N GLN A 101 9.09 -12.37 -7.84
CA GLN A 101 9.64 -11.54 -8.93
C GLN A 101 11.14 -11.82 -9.14
N ILE A 102 11.93 -11.85 -8.06
CA ILE A 102 13.38 -12.09 -8.11
C ILE A 102 13.69 -13.48 -8.64
N LEU A 103 12.99 -14.52 -8.17
CA LEU A 103 13.17 -15.90 -8.64
C LEU A 103 12.80 -16.03 -10.13
N SER A 104 11.71 -15.39 -10.57
CA SER A 104 11.31 -15.39 -11.98
C SER A 104 12.35 -14.67 -12.85
N ALA A 105 12.89 -13.54 -12.40
CA ALA A 105 13.93 -12.81 -13.10
C ALA A 105 15.26 -13.59 -13.16
N ALA A 106 15.64 -14.26 -12.06
CA ALA A 106 16.83 -15.11 -12.03
C ALA A 106 16.74 -16.28 -13.04
N ALA A 107 15.58 -16.94 -13.10
CA ALA A 107 15.34 -18.00 -14.09
C ALA A 107 15.33 -17.47 -15.53
N LEU A 108 14.74 -16.28 -15.77
CA LEU A 108 14.76 -15.63 -17.07
C LEU A 108 16.21 -15.40 -17.54
N LEU A 109 17.04 -14.78 -16.71
CA LEU A 109 18.41 -14.45 -17.06
C LEU A 109 19.32 -15.67 -17.18
N ALA A 110 19.06 -16.73 -16.42
CA ALA A 110 19.76 -18.00 -16.60
C ALA A 110 19.48 -18.64 -17.97
N ARG A 111 18.25 -18.46 -18.50
CA ARG A 111 17.85 -18.98 -19.80
C ARG A 111 18.21 -18.02 -20.96
N TYR A 112 18.04 -16.75 -20.76
CA TYR A 112 18.27 -15.68 -21.71
C TYR A 112 19.13 -14.59 -21.07
N PRO A 113 20.48 -14.65 -21.21
CA PRO A 113 21.36 -13.66 -20.58
C PRO A 113 21.14 -12.21 -21.05
N SER A 114 20.61 -12.02 -22.26
CA SER A 114 20.25 -10.72 -22.85
C SER A 114 18.80 -10.76 -23.34
N PRO A 115 17.80 -10.70 -22.43
CA PRO A 115 16.42 -10.86 -22.79
C PRO A 115 15.88 -9.65 -23.57
N SER A 116 15.07 -9.90 -24.58
CA SER A 116 14.30 -8.86 -25.25
C SER A 116 13.19 -8.30 -24.32
N ALA A 117 12.60 -7.16 -24.68
CA ALA A 117 11.45 -6.62 -23.95
C ALA A 117 10.29 -7.64 -23.88
N ARG A 118 10.06 -8.39 -24.96
CA ARG A 118 9.04 -9.43 -25.02
C ARG A 118 9.35 -10.60 -24.07
N ASP A 119 10.62 -11.04 -23.98
CA ASP A 119 11.01 -12.11 -23.05
C ASP A 119 10.76 -11.68 -21.58
N ILE A 120 11.05 -10.39 -21.27
CA ILE A 120 10.77 -9.82 -19.95
C ILE A 120 9.26 -9.81 -19.69
N ASP A 121 8.45 -9.33 -20.64
CA ASP A 121 7.00 -9.27 -20.50
C ASP A 121 6.40 -10.67 -20.27
N GLU A 122 6.82 -11.66 -21.06
CA GLU A 122 6.31 -13.04 -20.96
C GLU A 122 6.72 -13.70 -19.62
N ALA A 123 7.98 -13.56 -19.19
CA ALA A 123 8.49 -14.18 -17.97
C ALA A 123 7.95 -13.53 -16.69
N MET A 124 7.84 -12.20 -16.68
CA MET A 124 7.52 -11.46 -15.45
C MET A 124 6.03 -11.22 -15.24
N SER A 125 5.18 -11.32 -16.28
CA SER A 125 3.72 -11.13 -16.16
C SER A 125 3.02 -12.22 -15.33
N GLY A 126 3.71 -13.34 -15.06
CA GLY A 126 3.24 -14.39 -14.16
C GLY A 126 3.27 -14.03 -12.67
N VAL A 127 3.86 -12.88 -12.29
CA VAL A 127 3.90 -12.42 -10.90
C VAL A 127 3.24 -11.05 -10.77
N LEU A 128 2.10 -11.01 -10.12
CA LEU A 128 1.31 -9.79 -9.93
C LEU A 128 1.90 -8.89 -8.83
N CYS A 129 1.88 -7.58 -9.08
CA CYS A 129 2.27 -6.57 -8.10
C CYS A 129 1.15 -5.53 -7.92
N ARG A 130 0.46 -5.55 -6.77
CA ARG A 130 -0.61 -4.58 -6.50
C ARG A 130 -0.09 -3.16 -6.29
N CYS A 131 1.15 -3.01 -5.82
CA CYS A 131 1.84 -1.73 -5.70
C CYS A 131 2.21 -1.12 -7.06
N GLY A 132 2.25 -1.94 -8.14
CA GLY A 132 2.51 -1.46 -9.51
C GLY A 132 3.97 -1.11 -9.78
N THR A 133 4.95 -1.84 -9.19
CA THR A 133 6.38 -1.55 -9.37
C THR A 133 6.95 -2.05 -10.71
N TYR A 134 6.11 -2.30 -11.68
CA TYR A 134 6.46 -2.94 -12.96
C TYR A 134 7.54 -2.20 -13.77
N ALA A 135 7.48 -0.86 -13.82
CA ALA A 135 8.50 -0.07 -14.50
C ALA A 135 9.89 -0.29 -13.89
N ARG A 136 9.98 -0.33 -12.55
CA ARG A 136 11.24 -0.58 -11.83
C ARG A 136 11.71 -2.03 -12.00
N ILE A 137 10.80 -3.00 -12.02
CA ILE A 137 11.12 -4.41 -12.31
C ILE A 137 11.77 -4.53 -13.68
N CYS A 138 11.19 -3.93 -14.73
CA CYS A 138 11.77 -3.96 -16.08
C CYS A 138 13.18 -3.33 -16.13
N ARG A 139 13.38 -2.19 -15.45
CA ARG A 139 14.71 -1.57 -15.34
C ARG A 139 15.72 -2.47 -14.64
N ALA A 140 15.32 -3.07 -13.52
CA ALA A 140 16.19 -3.95 -12.75
C ALA A 140 16.58 -5.23 -13.50
N VAL A 141 15.64 -5.85 -14.25
CA VAL A 141 15.96 -7.01 -15.10
C VAL A 141 17.01 -6.64 -16.17
N ARG A 142 16.85 -5.50 -16.83
CA ARG A 142 17.83 -5.01 -17.83
C ARG A 142 19.18 -4.69 -17.20
N ALA A 143 19.19 -4.01 -16.06
CA ALA A 143 20.42 -3.69 -15.32
C ALA A 143 21.17 -4.96 -14.88
N ALA A 144 20.44 -5.99 -14.44
CA ALA A 144 21.02 -7.29 -14.08
C ALA A 144 21.60 -8.03 -15.29
N ALA A 145 20.92 -7.98 -16.46
CA ALA A 145 21.38 -8.58 -17.70
C ALA A 145 22.67 -7.91 -18.22
N GLU A 146 22.78 -6.59 -18.11
CA GLU A 146 23.95 -5.82 -18.50
C GLU A 146 25.09 -5.92 -17.47
N ASN A 147 24.92 -6.66 -16.38
CA ASN A 147 25.82 -6.76 -15.24
C ASN A 147 26.35 -5.40 -14.76
N LYS A 148 25.48 -4.36 -14.82
CA LYS A 148 25.82 -3.03 -14.35
C LYS A 148 26.30 -3.09 -12.89
N PRO A 149 27.26 -2.25 -12.49
CA PRO A 149 27.63 -2.13 -11.08
C PRO A 149 26.34 -1.87 -10.28
N GLY A 150 25.91 -2.86 -9.49
CA GLY A 150 24.77 -2.71 -8.61
C GLY A 150 25.10 -1.80 -7.44
N ALA A 151 24.12 -1.59 -6.56
CA ALA A 151 24.41 -0.99 -5.25
C ALA A 151 25.62 -1.67 -4.61
N PRO A 152 26.46 -0.93 -3.86
CA PRO A 152 27.53 -1.53 -3.08
C PRO A 152 26.98 -2.70 -2.29
N ALA A 153 27.84 -3.71 -2.01
CA ALA A 153 27.45 -4.88 -1.24
C ALA A 153 26.51 -4.47 -0.11
N ILE A 154 25.40 -5.20 0.03
CA ILE A 154 24.38 -4.90 1.05
C ILE A 154 25.11 -4.88 2.40
N ALA A 155 25.57 -3.70 2.82
CA ALA A 155 26.12 -3.51 4.14
C ALA A 155 25.03 -3.96 5.12
N ALA A 156 25.43 -4.61 6.20
CA ALA A 156 24.48 -4.98 7.25
C ALA A 156 23.74 -3.70 7.67
N LEU A 157 22.51 -3.54 7.18
CA LEU A 157 21.68 -2.39 7.54
C LEU A 157 21.33 -2.49 9.03
N PRO A 158 21.22 -1.37 9.73
CA PRO A 158 20.76 -1.38 11.09
C PRO A 158 19.44 -2.14 11.16
N ALA A 159 19.37 -3.10 12.08
CA ALA A 159 18.24 -4.02 12.16
C ALA A 159 16.92 -3.24 12.28
N LEU A 160 15.97 -3.54 11.38
CA LEU A 160 14.57 -3.25 11.62
C LEU A 160 14.13 -4.17 12.75
N LEU A 161 13.84 -3.58 13.90
CA LEU A 161 13.49 -4.34 15.10
C LEU A 161 11.97 -4.41 15.21
N ASP A 162 11.44 -5.59 15.50
CA ASP A 162 10.02 -5.77 15.81
C ASP A 162 9.64 -5.04 17.12
N ASP A 163 10.55 -5.01 18.09
CA ASP A 163 10.37 -4.39 19.39
C ASP A 163 11.62 -3.60 19.81
N LEU A 164 11.47 -2.74 20.81
CA LEU A 164 12.60 -2.02 21.41
C LEU A 164 13.62 -3.04 21.96
N PRO A 165 14.95 -2.84 21.71
CA PRO A 165 15.98 -3.71 22.31
C PRO A 165 15.84 -3.79 23.83
N ALA A 166 16.31 -4.87 24.42
CA ALA A 166 16.34 -5.01 25.88
C ALA A 166 17.15 -3.89 26.58
N ASP A 167 18.19 -3.37 25.90
CA ASP A 167 18.92 -2.16 26.29
C ASP A 167 18.91 -1.19 25.09
N PRO A 168 17.92 -0.31 25.00
CA PRO A 168 17.83 0.68 23.92
C PRO A 168 18.73 1.89 24.16
N GLY A 169 19.36 2.00 25.33
CA GLY A 169 20.11 3.15 25.78
C GLY A 169 19.25 4.22 26.46
N ALA A 170 19.76 5.44 26.52
CA ALA A 170 19.09 6.56 27.17
C ALA A 170 17.93 7.12 26.35
N GLN A 171 16.77 7.26 26.96
CA GLN A 171 15.58 7.87 26.36
C GLN A 171 15.67 9.41 26.38
N LEU A 172 15.86 10.02 25.23
CA LEU A 172 15.92 11.50 25.11
C LEU A 172 14.51 12.15 25.12
N ASN A 173 13.53 11.48 24.52
CA ASN A 173 12.10 11.83 24.53
C ASN A 173 11.27 10.62 24.09
N ASP A 174 9.96 10.78 23.88
CA ASP A 174 9.08 9.69 23.48
C ASP A 174 9.44 9.06 22.12
N TRP A 175 10.19 9.75 21.27
CA TRP A 175 10.52 9.33 19.91
C TRP A 175 11.92 8.75 19.75
N LEU A 176 12.86 9.05 20.68
CA LEU A 176 14.30 8.86 20.46
C LEU A 176 15.02 8.24 21.66
N TRP A 177 15.80 7.21 21.38
CA TRP A 177 16.76 6.60 22.30
C TRP A 177 18.15 6.62 21.68
N ILE A 178 19.17 6.74 22.50
CA ILE A 178 20.58 6.68 22.06
C ILE A 178 21.33 5.72 22.95
N ASP A 179 21.90 4.66 22.37
CA ASP A 179 22.71 3.70 23.11
C ASP A 179 24.16 4.18 23.27
N ARG A 180 24.96 3.45 24.07
CA ARG A 180 26.35 3.80 24.36
C ARG A 180 27.25 3.80 23.12
N SER A 181 26.88 3.11 22.03
CA SER A 181 27.60 3.12 20.77
C SER A 181 27.30 4.38 19.93
N GLY A 182 26.33 5.19 20.33
CA GLY A 182 25.80 6.32 19.59
C GLY A 182 24.77 5.93 18.51
N THR A 183 24.28 4.68 18.53
CA THR A 183 23.18 4.27 17.67
C THR A 183 21.87 4.91 18.15
N VAL A 184 21.14 5.53 17.23
CA VAL A 184 19.87 6.19 17.51
C VAL A 184 18.72 5.25 17.15
N THR A 185 17.84 4.99 18.11
CA THR A 185 16.59 4.27 17.87
C THR A 185 15.44 5.28 17.73
N VAL A 186 14.73 5.22 16.61
CA VAL A 186 13.59 6.11 16.28
C VAL A 186 12.30 5.31 16.32
N MET A 187 11.33 5.78 17.10
CA MET A 187 9.97 5.21 17.10
C MET A 187 9.20 5.69 15.87
N ILE A 188 8.65 4.74 15.13
CA ILE A 188 7.87 4.96 13.92
C ILE A 188 6.39 4.70 14.23
N ASN A 189 5.60 5.74 14.26
CA ASN A 189 4.16 5.66 14.59
C ASN A 189 3.27 5.26 13.39
N HIS A 190 3.85 5.16 12.20
CA HIS A 190 3.17 4.76 10.98
C HIS A 190 3.56 3.35 10.56
N SER A 191 2.60 2.60 10.04
CA SER A 191 2.85 1.30 9.42
C SER A 191 3.55 1.46 8.07
N GLU A 192 4.47 0.54 7.75
CA GLU A 192 5.12 0.46 6.45
C GLU A 192 4.37 -0.54 5.56
N MET A 193 3.81 -0.05 4.46
CA MET A 193 3.06 -0.83 3.47
C MET A 193 3.55 -0.60 2.04
N GLY A 194 4.77 -0.04 1.91
CA GLY A 194 5.41 0.22 0.63
C GLY A 194 5.49 1.69 0.23
N GLN A 195 5.04 2.62 1.08
CA GLN A 195 5.11 4.05 0.81
C GLN A 195 6.44 4.70 1.23
N GLY A 196 7.31 3.96 1.95
CA GLY A 196 8.62 4.44 2.39
C GLY A 196 8.58 5.34 3.64
N ALA A 197 7.48 5.32 4.40
CA ALA A 197 7.32 6.12 5.61
C ALA A 197 8.39 5.80 6.65
N LEU A 198 8.76 4.54 6.82
CA LEU A 198 9.79 4.10 7.75
C LEU A 198 11.12 4.83 7.51
N THR A 199 11.61 4.82 6.28
CA THR A 199 12.87 5.50 5.91
C THR A 199 12.71 7.02 5.96
N GLY A 200 11.59 7.55 5.48
CA GLY A 200 11.36 8.99 5.47
C GLY A 200 11.30 9.61 6.87
N LEU A 201 10.62 8.95 7.82
CA LEU A 201 10.55 9.41 9.21
C LEU A 201 11.91 9.26 9.91
N ALA A 202 12.64 8.17 9.65
CA ALA A 202 14.02 8.02 10.13
C ALA A 202 14.94 9.14 9.61
N ALA A 203 14.77 9.52 8.33
CA ALA A 203 15.55 10.59 7.70
C ALA A 203 15.24 11.97 8.31
N LEU A 204 13.97 12.27 8.68
CA LEU A 204 13.62 13.50 9.38
C LEU A 204 14.33 13.61 10.74
N ALA A 205 14.38 12.51 11.50
CA ALA A 205 15.08 12.46 12.77
C ALA A 205 16.60 12.58 12.60
N ALA A 206 17.18 11.82 11.65
CA ALA A 206 18.60 11.84 11.34
C ALA A 206 19.08 13.23 10.87
N GLU A 207 18.24 13.92 10.08
CA GLU A 207 18.50 15.28 9.62
C GLU A 207 18.72 16.25 10.78
N GLU A 208 17.75 16.30 11.69
CA GLU A 208 17.79 17.26 12.81
C GLU A 208 18.81 16.85 13.89
N LEU A 209 19.08 15.56 14.08
CA LEU A 209 20.11 15.06 14.99
C LEU A 209 21.53 15.21 14.43
N ASP A 210 21.70 15.46 13.13
CA ASP A 210 23.00 15.46 12.48
C ASP A 210 23.76 14.13 12.62
N VAL A 211 23.04 13.02 12.42
CA VAL A 211 23.55 11.65 12.55
C VAL A 211 23.52 10.93 11.20
N ALA A 212 24.51 10.10 10.92
CA ALA A 212 24.49 9.26 9.73
C ALA A 212 23.29 8.29 9.76
N LEU A 213 22.52 8.21 8.66
CA LEU A 213 21.33 7.34 8.58
C LEU A 213 21.66 5.87 8.84
N ALA A 214 22.90 5.44 8.54
CA ALA A 214 23.42 4.11 8.88
C ALA A 214 23.51 3.83 10.40
N ARG A 215 23.46 4.86 11.24
CA ARG A 215 23.41 4.75 12.71
C ARG A 215 21.99 4.82 13.28
N VAL A 216 20.98 4.87 12.43
CA VAL A 216 19.58 4.94 12.85
C VAL A 216 18.94 3.57 12.78
N ARG A 217 18.37 3.10 13.88
CA ARG A 217 17.47 1.95 13.96
C ARG A 217 16.03 2.45 14.01
N THR A 218 15.12 1.68 13.50
CA THR A 218 13.69 1.99 13.54
C THR A 218 12.92 0.90 14.27
N VAL A 219 11.92 1.29 15.04
CA VAL A 219 11.02 0.39 15.77
C VAL A 219 9.59 0.90 15.55
N PHE A 220 8.64 0.03 15.27
CA PHE A 220 7.25 0.42 15.25
C PHE A 220 6.78 0.82 16.64
N ALA A 221 6.21 2.02 16.76
CA ALA A 221 5.70 2.51 18.03
C ALA A 221 4.54 1.65 18.53
N PRO A 222 4.45 1.36 19.84
CA PRO A 222 3.29 0.68 20.40
C PRO A 222 2.01 1.52 20.21
N ALA A 223 0.86 0.88 20.31
CA ALA A 223 -0.43 1.59 20.28
C ALA A 223 -0.60 2.42 21.56
N ASP A 224 -0.25 3.71 21.47
CA ASP A 224 -0.27 4.65 22.59
C ASP A 224 -0.58 6.06 22.08
N ALA A 225 -1.32 6.84 22.88
CA ALA A 225 -1.73 8.21 22.54
C ALA A 225 -0.55 9.18 22.34
N ARG A 226 0.65 8.87 22.85
CA ARG A 226 1.88 9.64 22.60
C ARG A 226 2.32 9.61 21.13
N TYR A 227 1.99 8.54 20.43
CA TYR A 227 2.35 8.31 19.03
C TYR A 227 1.20 8.57 18.05
N ARG A 228 0.26 9.44 18.42
CA ARG A 228 -0.82 9.86 17.51
C ARG A 228 -0.25 10.57 16.29
N ASN A 229 -0.82 10.30 15.14
CA ASN A 229 -0.57 11.04 13.92
C ASN A 229 -1.02 12.49 14.11
N GLY A 230 -0.14 13.45 13.84
CA GLY A 230 -0.41 14.87 14.03
C GLY A 230 -1.58 15.41 13.20
N TYR A 231 -1.93 14.76 12.10
CA TYR A 231 -3.05 15.15 11.23
C TYR A 231 -4.41 14.59 11.71
N TRP A 232 -4.42 13.33 12.17
CA TRP A 232 -5.67 12.63 12.53
C TRP A 232 -5.99 12.63 14.03
N GLY A 233 -5.00 12.90 14.87
CA GLY A 233 -5.17 12.92 16.33
C GLY A 233 -5.20 11.54 16.99
N GLU A 234 -5.01 10.47 16.20
CA GLU A 234 -4.90 9.07 16.66
C GLU A 234 -3.80 8.33 15.89
N GLN A 235 -3.35 7.15 16.35
CA GLN A 235 -2.33 6.37 15.65
C GLN A 235 -2.94 5.64 14.45
N PHE A 236 -2.70 6.24 13.29
CA PHE A 236 -3.39 5.92 12.04
C PHE A 236 -2.47 6.16 10.83
N THR A 237 -2.49 5.26 9.84
CA THR A 237 -1.72 5.35 8.60
C THR A 237 -2.65 5.34 7.40
N GLY A 238 -3.04 6.53 6.94
CA GLY A 238 -3.94 6.73 5.82
C GLY A 238 -4.06 8.20 5.45
N GLY A 239 -4.78 8.50 4.36
CA GLY A 239 -4.94 9.86 3.87
C GLY A 239 -3.62 10.54 3.53
N SER A 240 -2.61 9.76 3.12
CA SER A 240 -1.27 10.22 2.75
C SER A 240 -0.64 11.14 3.81
N SER A 241 -0.88 10.86 5.11
CA SER A 241 -0.53 11.76 6.21
C SER A 241 0.84 11.46 6.86
N SER A 242 1.55 10.39 6.49
CA SER A 242 2.76 9.96 7.20
C SER A 242 3.85 11.05 7.24
N MET A 243 4.17 11.68 6.11
CA MET A 243 5.17 12.76 6.08
C MET A 243 4.60 14.06 6.61
N ARG A 244 3.44 14.49 6.14
CA ARG A 244 2.86 15.79 6.53
C ARG A 244 2.39 15.82 7.98
N GLY A 245 1.97 14.70 8.55
CA GLY A 245 1.55 14.62 9.96
C GLY A 245 2.71 14.69 10.93
N GLU A 246 3.89 14.19 10.54
CA GLU A 246 5.06 14.09 11.40
C GLU A 246 6.17 15.08 11.04
N TRP A 247 5.98 15.89 10.00
CA TRP A 247 6.97 16.86 9.52
C TRP A 247 7.51 17.77 10.62
N THR A 248 6.64 18.33 11.43
CA THR A 248 7.00 19.21 12.53
C THR A 248 7.34 18.43 13.79
N THR A 249 6.49 17.48 14.19
CA THR A 249 6.61 16.72 15.44
C THR A 249 7.95 16.02 15.59
N LEU A 250 8.34 15.24 14.57
CA LEU A 250 9.56 14.43 14.65
C LEU A 250 10.82 15.29 14.52
N ARG A 251 10.78 16.32 13.67
CA ARG A 251 11.89 17.27 13.55
C ARG A 251 12.13 18.05 14.83
N GLU A 252 11.07 18.57 15.48
CA GLU A 252 11.18 19.26 16.75
C GLU A 252 11.72 18.33 17.86
N ALA A 253 11.23 17.08 17.94
CA ALA A 253 11.71 16.10 18.90
C ALA A 253 13.22 15.83 18.73
N ALA A 254 13.69 15.71 17.49
CA ALA A 254 15.09 15.47 17.17
C ALA A 254 15.96 16.71 17.43
N ALA A 255 15.49 17.92 17.09
CA ALA A 255 16.20 19.16 17.37
C ALA A 255 16.35 19.41 18.90
N MET A 256 15.30 19.12 19.68
CA MET A 256 15.37 19.22 21.15
C MET A 256 16.37 18.20 21.74
N ALA A 257 16.43 16.97 21.22
CA ALA A 257 17.42 15.99 21.63
C ALA A 257 18.85 16.46 21.30
N ARG A 258 19.08 16.97 20.09
CA ARG A 258 20.35 17.59 19.68
C ARG A 258 20.76 18.72 20.64
N ALA A 259 19.85 19.65 20.95
CA ALA A 259 20.14 20.77 21.83
C ALA A 259 20.55 20.33 23.23
N ARG A 260 19.95 19.25 23.80
CA ARG A 260 20.36 18.68 25.09
C ARG A 260 21.75 18.08 25.03
N LEU A 261 22.10 17.35 23.97
CA LEU A 261 23.43 16.76 23.78
C LEU A 261 24.50 17.85 23.68
N VAL A 262 24.24 18.92 22.93
CA VAL A 262 25.11 20.08 22.81
C VAL A 262 25.32 20.76 24.18
N GLU A 263 24.26 20.97 24.94
CA GLU A 263 24.30 21.58 26.25
C GLU A 263 25.17 20.76 27.25
N VAL A 264 25.04 19.43 27.24
CA VAL A 264 25.88 18.56 28.09
C VAL A 264 27.35 18.69 27.71
N ALA A 265 27.69 18.63 26.43
CA ALA A 265 29.07 18.76 25.97
C ALA A 265 29.67 20.12 26.32
N ALA A 266 28.90 21.20 26.10
CA ALA A 266 29.29 22.58 26.43
C ALA A 266 29.59 22.74 27.95
N ARG A 267 28.71 22.20 28.79
CA ARG A 267 28.92 22.16 30.28
C ARG A 267 30.17 21.40 30.68
N ARG A 268 30.40 20.19 30.11
CA ARG A 268 31.61 19.39 30.36
C ARG A 268 32.91 20.12 29.98
N TRP A 269 32.84 20.96 28.94
CA TRP A 269 33.97 21.68 28.41
C TRP A 269 34.14 23.08 29.00
N GLY A 270 33.12 23.63 29.67
CA GLY A 270 33.12 24.99 30.22
C GLY A 270 33.09 26.05 29.11
N VAL A 271 32.38 25.81 28.02
CA VAL A 271 32.26 26.70 26.85
C VAL A 271 30.79 27.00 26.58
N ALA A 272 30.53 28.03 25.75
CA ALA A 272 29.14 28.33 25.34
C ALA A 272 28.63 27.28 24.36
N ALA A 273 27.35 26.89 24.47
CA ALA A 273 26.71 25.94 23.55
C ALA A 273 26.78 26.40 22.08
N ALA A 274 26.81 27.71 21.83
CA ALA A 274 26.93 28.26 20.48
C ALA A 274 28.31 28.02 19.82
N GLU A 275 29.34 27.69 20.60
CA GLU A 275 30.67 27.37 20.12
C GLU A 275 30.80 25.89 19.72
N CYS A 276 29.79 25.07 20.07
CA CYS A 276 29.72 23.65 19.75
C CYS A 276 28.98 23.43 18.43
N ARG A 277 29.43 22.44 17.64
CA ARG A 277 28.79 22.00 16.42
C ARG A 277 28.51 20.51 16.46
N THR A 278 27.47 20.09 15.75
CA THR A 278 27.11 18.67 15.58
C THR A 278 27.63 18.17 14.22
N GLU A 279 28.14 16.95 14.19
CA GLU A 279 28.58 16.29 12.95
C GLU A 279 28.59 14.76 13.16
N ASP A 280 27.83 14.02 12.35
CA ASP A 280 27.77 12.55 12.27
C ASP A 280 27.69 11.83 13.64
N GLY A 281 26.87 12.37 14.57
CA GLY A 281 26.67 11.77 15.89
C GLY A 281 27.73 12.14 16.92
N PHE A 282 28.48 13.22 16.64
CA PHE A 282 29.45 13.82 17.55
C PHE A 282 29.12 15.28 17.83
N ILE A 283 29.46 15.76 19.03
CA ILE A 283 29.57 17.17 19.34
C ILE A 283 31.04 17.55 19.23
N ARG A 284 31.35 18.65 18.53
CA ARG A 284 32.69 19.19 18.32
C ARG A 284 32.78 20.62 18.84
N HIS A 285 33.91 20.95 19.46
CA HIS A 285 34.29 22.34 19.79
C HIS A 285 35.46 22.73 18.87
N PRO A 286 35.21 23.43 17.75
CA PRO A 286 36.24 23.73 16.75
C PRO A 286 37.47 24.45 17.30
N ALA A 287 37.29 25.41 18.22
CA ALA A 287 38.38 26.19 18.79
C ALA A 287 39.40 25.37 19.60
N SER A 288 38.99 24.25 20.23
CA SER A 288 39.90 23.39 21.01
C SER A 288 40.11 22.02 20.40
N GLY A 289 39.46 21.67 19.28
CA GLY A 289 39.55 20.37 18.65
C GLY A 289 38.88 19.21 19.44
N ARG A 290 38.28 19.49 20.60
CA ARG A 290 37.62 18.50 21.45
C ARG A 290 36.36 17.97 20.76
N HIS A 291 36.05 16.69 20.97
CA HIS A 291 34.80 16.05 20.51
C HIS A 291 34.32 15.00 21.53
N LEU A 292 33.01 14.75 21.52
CA LEU A 292 32.34 13.69 22.29
C LEU A 292 31.25 13.06 21.44
N GLY A 293 31.17 11.72 21.50
CA GLY A 293 30.09 10.99 20.84
C GLY A 293 28.74 11.13 21.55
N TYR A 294 27.66 10.99 20.80
CA TYR A 294 26.31 11.06 21.39
C TYR A 294 26.08 10.01 22.46
N GLY A 295 26.65 8.80 22.30
CA GLY A 295 26.53 7.73 23.29
C GLY A 295 27.15 8.08 24.65
N GLU A 296 28.23 8.89 24.65
CA GLU A 296 28.89 9.36 25.89
C GLU A 296 28.10 10.44 26.65
N LEU A 297 27.19 11.09 25.93
CA LEU A 297 26.41 12.26 26.45
C LEU A 297 24.96 11.90 26.76
N ALA A 298 24.44 10.79 26.17
CA ALA A 298 23.02 10.47 26.11
C ALA A 298 22.37 10.35 27.50
N GLU A 299 23.04 9.68 28.47
CA GLU A 299 22.50 9.51 29.83
C GLU A 299 22.34 10.85 30.58
N GLU A 300 23.30 11.77 30.44
CA GLU A 300 23.22 13.09 31.05
C GLU A 300 22.19 13.97 30.34
N ALA A 301 22.16 13.90 29.00
CA ALA A 301 21.21 14.66 28.17
C ALA A 301 19.74 14.22 28.45
N ALA A 302 19.51 12.95 28.74
CA ALA A 302 18.19 12.44 29.13
C ALA A 302 17.68 13.02 30.45
N ARG A 303 18.60 13.31 31.39
CA ARG A 303 18.27 13.89 32.72
C ARG A 303 18.05 15.42 32.67
N LEU A 304 18.52 16.07 31.61
CA LEU A 304 18.35 17.53 31.48
C LEU A 304 16.89 17.90 31.20
N ARG A 305 16.37 18.86 31.95
CA ARG A 305 15.18 19.61 31.51
C ARG A 305 15.61 20.53 30.37
N GLY A 306 15.55 20.05 29.14
CA GLY A 306 15.96 20.81 27.96
C GLY A 306 15.01 21.97 27.63
N PRO A 307 15.37 22.79 26.63
CA PRO A 307 14.50 23.85 26.15
C PRO A 307 13.17 23.28 25.63
N ARG A 308 12.09 24.04 25.78
CA ARG A 308 10.77 23.66 25.24
C ARG A 308 10.72 23.69 23.72
N ARG A 309 11.64 24.42 23.08
CA ARG A 309 11.83 24.50 21.63
C ARG A 309 13.30 24.62 21.29
N ALA A 310 13.73 24.01 20.20
CA ALA A 310 15.08 24.17 19.67
C ALA A 310 14.98 24.56 18.18
N PRO A 311 15.93 25.32 17.63
CA PRO A 311 15.90 25.72 16.24
C PRO A 311 16.06 24.50 15.33
N LEU A 312 15.20 24.42 14.32
CA LEU A 312 15.32 23.44 13.25
C LEU A 312 16.47 23.84 12.31
N LYS A 313 17.06 22.85 11.63
CA LYS A 313 18.07 23.10 10.61
C LYS A 313 17.48 23.88 9.43
N ALA A 314 18.22 24.89 8.97
CA ALA A 314 17.87 25.62 7.77
C ALA A 314 17.96 24.71 6.52
N ARG A 315 17.11 24.96 5.52
CA ARG A 315 17.06 24.16 4.29
C ARG A 315 18.41 24.00 3.60
N ALA A 316 19.23 25.03 3.57
CA ALA A 316 20.57 24.99 2.99
C ALA A 316 21.51 23.99 3.69
N ALA A 317 21.23 23.63 4.94
CA ALA A 317 22.01 22.67 5.72
C ALA A 317 21.45 21.23 5.68
N TRP A 318 20.41 20.96 4.89
CA TRP A 318 19.82 19.63 4.80
C TRP A 318 20.73 18.66 4.04
N ARG A 319 20.93 17.49 4.63
CA ARG A 319 21.74 16.38 4.10
C ARG A 319 20.87 15.30 3.45
N TYR A 320 19.67 15.05 4.00
CA TYR A 320 18.78 13.96 3.62
C TYR A 320 17.50 14.45 2.96
N ILE A 321 16.86 15.50 3.51
CA ILE A 321 15.59 16.01 2.99
C ILE A 321 15.79 16.57 1.59
N GLY A 322 14.99 16.06 0.63
CA GLY A 322 15.06 16.48 -0.77
C GLY A 322 16.22 15.84 -1.55
N LYS A 323 16.90 14.86 -0.99
CA LYS A 323 18.02 14.14 -1.63
C LYS A 323 17.64 12.71 -1.98
N PRO A 324 18.31 12.06 -2.95
CA PRO A 324 18.17 10.64 -3.19
C PRO A 324 18.56 9.83 -1.95
N LEU A 325 17.62 9.01 -1.47
CA LEU A 325 17.83 8.13 -0.32
C LEU A 325 17.38 6.71 -0.67
N ALA A 326 18.26 5.73 -0.44
CA ALA A 326 17.87 4.33 -0.49
C ALA A 326 17.00 3.98 0.71
N ARG A 327 15.93 3.25 0.48
CA ARG A 327 15.07 2.77 1.56
C ARG A 327 15.79 1.72 2.41
N LEU A 328 15.66 1.84 3.75
CA LEU A 328 16.32 0.97 4.73
C LEU A 328 15.77 -0.47 4.72
N ASP A 329 14.53 -0.66 4.30
CA ASP A 329 13.79 -1.94 4.34
C ASP A 329 13.93 -2.78 3.06
N ILE A 330 14.35 -2.21 1.93
CA ILE A 330 14.43 -2.91 0.65
C ILE A 330 15.37 -4.12 0.65
N PRO A 331 16.59 -4.08 1.21
CA PRO A 331 17.47 -5.23 1.20
C PRO A 331 16.87 -6.47 1.86
N ALA A 332 16.23 -6.31 3.03
CA ALA A 332 15.55 -7.40 3.72
C ALA A 332 14.38 -7.97 2.89
N MET A 333 13.64 -7.12 2.17
CA MET A 333 12.59 -7.55 1.26
C MET A 333 13.12 -8.39 0.09
N CYS A 334 14.25 -7.99 -0.48
CA CYS A 334 14.89 -8.70 -1.60
C CYS A 334 15.46 -10.06 -1.20
N LEU A 335 15.80 -10.25 0.06
CA LEU A 335 16.33 -11.50 0.62
C LEU A 335 15.25 -12.38 1.29
N GLY A 336 13.97 -11.99 1.24
CA GLY A 336 12.88 -12.72 1.88
C GLY A 336 12.89 -12.67 3.42
N GLN A 337 13.66 -11.77 4.01
CA GLN A 337 13.88 -11.65 5.46
C GLN A 337 12.82 -10.77 6.15
N THR A 338 12.09 -9.95 5.40
CA THR A 338 11.02 -9.11 5.95
C THR A 338 9.88 -9.97 6.49
N ARG A 339 9.52 -9.72 7.76
CA ARG A 339 8.45 -10.43 8.45
C ARG A 339 7.13 -9.69 8.30
N TYR A 340 6.14 -10.35 7.72
CA TYR A 340 4.77 -9.86 7.57
C TYR A 340 3.86 -10.49 8.62
N GLY A 341 2.65 -9.97 8.78
CA GLY A 341 1.70 -10.50 9.74
C GLY A 341 1.45 -12.01 9.58
N ILE A 342 1.35 -12.50 8.34
CA ILE A 342 1.15 -13.93 8.04
C ILE A 342 2.35 -14.82 8.42
N ASP A 343 3.52 -14.24 8.62
CA ASP A 343 4.75 -14.99 8.96
C ASP A 343 4.90 -15.21 10.48
N VAL A 344 4.08 -14.55 11.29
CA VAL A 344 4.10 -14.64 12.76
C VAL A 344 3.48 -15.97 13.21
N ALA A 345 4.20 -16.74 13.99
CA ALA A 345 3.75 -18.02 14.54
C ALA A 345 4.30 -18.23 15.96
N PRO A 346 3.63 -17.70 17.01
CA PRO A 346 4.02 -17.96 18.39
C PRO A 346 3.93 -19.45 18.72
N ALA A 347 4.78 -19.90 19.63
CA ALA A 347 4.78 -21.30 20.08
C ALA A 347 3.37 -21.71 20.57
N GLY A 348 2.90 -22.86 20.11
CA GLY A 348 1.61 -23.40 20.48
C GLY A 348 0.39 -22.73 19.83
N ALA A 349 0.59 -21.83 18.85
CA ALA A 349 -0.51 -21.23 18.10
C ALA A 349 -1.26 -22.27 17.27
N LEU A 350 -2.59 -22.18 17.23
CA LEU A 350 -3.40 -22.85 16.21
C LEU A 350 -3.66 -21.90 15.05
N VAL A 351 -3.77 -22.45 13.85
CA VAL A 351 -4.20 -21.69 12.66
C VAL A 351 -5.69 -21.86 12.45
N ALA A 352 -6.40 -20.75 12.24
CA ALA A 352 -7.84 -20.73 12.03
C ALA A 352 -8.20 -20.23 10.62
N VAL A 353 -9.11 -20.91 9.97
CA VAL A 353 -9.77 -20.50 8.72
C VAL A 353 -11.27 -20.45 8.96
N VAL A 354 -11.92 -19.34 8.59
CA VAL A 354 -13.33 -19.09 8.88
C VAL A 354 -14.20 -19.30 7.63
N ALA A 355 -15.27 -20.08 7.76
CA ALA A 355 -16.35 -20.13 6.77
C ALA A 355 -17.35 -19.01 7.08
N ARG A 356 -17.54 -18.07 6.16
CA ARG A 356 -18.41 -16.89 6.31
C ARG A 356 -19.66 -17.02 5.46
N SER A 357 -20.75 -16.36 5.89
CA SER A 357 -21.97 -16.32 5.07
C SER A 357 -21.69 -15.69 3.70
N PRO A 358 -22.05 -16.36 2.60
CA PRO A 358 -21.80 -15.81 1.27
C PRO A 358 -22.66 -14.56 0.94
N VAL A 359 -23.64 -14.23 1.80
CA VAL A 359 -24.52 -13.07 1.65
C VAL A 359 -24.28 -12.11 2.80
N PHE A 360 -23.98 -10.86 2.50
CA PHE A 360 -23.84 -9.83 3.54
C PHE A 360 -25.14 -9.64 4.34
N GLY A 361 -25.00 -9.74 5.67
CA GLY A 361 -26.13 -9.70 6.59
C GLY A 361 -26.84 -11.06 6.77
N GLY A 362 -26.29 -12.13 6.15
CA GLY A 362 -26.62 -13.50 6.49
C GLY A 362 -25.88 -13.98 7.73
N GLY A 363 -26.20 -15.17 8.22
CA GLY A 363 -25.53 -15.76 9.38
C GLY A 363 -25.70 -17.27 9.44
N VAL A 364 -25.01 -17.91 10.37
CA VAL A 364 -25.12 -19.36 10.60
C VAL A 364 -26.51 -19.67 11.17
N ARG A 365 -27.19 -20.67 10.58
CA ARG A 365 -28.39 -21.27 11.12
C ARG A 365 -28.05 -22.52 11.92
N SER A 366 -27.30 -23.42 11.31
CA SER A 366 -26.75 -24.65 11.91
C SER A 366 -25.54 -25.12 11.08
N PHE A 367 -24.72 -25.95 11.64
CA PHE A 367 -23.62 -26.61 10.90
C PHE A 367 -23.39 -28.02 11.42
N ASP A 368 -22.83 -28.86 10.53
CA ASP A 368 -22.33 -30.20 10.82
C ASP A 368 -20.81 -30.19 10.58
N ASP A 369 -20.04 -30.48 11.62
CA ASP A 369 -18.59 -30.52 11.64
C ASP A 369 -18.02 -31.94 11.77
N SER A 370 -18.86 -32.96 11.70
CA SER A 370 -18.48 -34.35 11.91
C SER A 370 -17.41 -34.86 10.95
N ALA A 371 -17.45 -34.42 9.67
CA ALA A 371 -16.43 -34.72 8.67
C ALA A 371 -15.13 -33.94 8.92
N ALA A 372 -15.23 -32.65 9.28
CA ALA A 372 -14.07 -31.80 9.54
C ALA A 372 -13.23 -32.31 10.72
N ARG A 373 -13.88 -32.70 11.83
CA ARG A 373 -13.22 -33.22 13.04
C ARG A 373 -12.43 -34.53 12.83
N LYS A 374 -12.73 -35.28 11.76
CA LYS A 374 -12.01 -36.53 11.44
C LYS A 374 -10.72 -36.27 10.65
N LEU A 375 -10.49 -35.07 10.15
CA LEU A 375 -9.33 -34.77 9.34
C LEU A 375 -8.08 -34.61 10.22
N PRO A 376 -6.94 -35.18 9.82
CA PRO A 376 -5.68 -35.01 10.54
C PRO A 376 -5.33 -33.53 10.69
N GLY A 377 -4.84 -33.16 11.87
CA GLY A 377 -4.42 -31.80 12.20
C GLY A 377 -5.56 -30.88 12.65
N VAL A 378 -6.84 -31.18 12.38
CA VAL A 378 -7.99 -30.40 12.88
C VAL A 378 -8.11 -30.62 14.40
N ARG A 379 -8.19 -29.52 15.15
CA ARG A 379 -8.23 -29.53 16.61
C ARG A 379 -9.58 -29.10 17.17
N GLU A 380 -10.21 -28.09 16.54
CA GLU A 380 -11.50 -27.60 17.00
C GLU A 380 -12.31 -26.98 15.83
N VAL A 381 -13.64 -27.03 15.97
CA VAL A 381 -14.59 -26.31 15.13
C VAL A 381 -15.50 -25.50 16.03
N ARG A 382 -15.61 -24.19 15.76
CA ARG A 382 -16.35 -23.26 16.64
C ARG A 382 -17.12 -22.22 15.83
N ALA A 383 -18.36 -21.97 16.23
CA ALA A 383 -19.10 -20.80 15.76
C ALA A 383 -18.54 -19.53 16.41
N ILE A 384 -18.36 -18.48 15.61
CA ILE A 384 -17.95 -17.14 16.01
C ILE A 384 -18.90 -16.10 15.39
N ALA A 385 -18.76 -14.84 15.77
CA ALA A 385 -19.63 -13.78 15.29
C ALA A 385 -19.70 -13.67 13.75
N SER A 386 -18.58 -13.93 13.04
CA SER A 386 -18.49 -13.81 11.57
C SER A 386 -18.83 -15.11 10.81
N GLY A 387 -18.92 -16.27 11.49
CA GLY A 387 -19.13 -17.55 10.80
C GLY A 387 -18.79 -18.79 11.61
N VAL A 388 -18.19 -19.79 10.98
CA VAL A 388 -17.71 -21.03 11.62
C VAL A 388 -16.22 -21.16 11.37
N ALA A 389 -15.42 -21.09 12.44
CA ALA A 389 -13.98 -21.25 12.40
C ALA A 389 -13.60 -22.73 12.53
N VAL A 390 -12.62 -23.15 11.73
CA VAL A 390 -11.91 -24.42 11.90
C VAL A 390 -10.48 -24.12 12.31
N LEU A 391 -10.05 -24.68 13.43
CA LEU A 391 -8.73 -24.49 14.01
C LEU A 391 -7.94 -25.78 13.87
N ALA A 392 -6.70 -25.66 13.42
CA ALA A 392 -5.83 -26.78 13.14
C ALA A 392 -4.35 -26.45 13.48
N ASP A 393 -3.49 -27.47 13.37
CA ASP A 393 -2.05 -27.31 13.59
C ASP A 393 -1.39 -26.44 12.52
N ASP A 394 -1.92 -26.42 11.29
CA ASP A 394 -1.44 -25.65 10.18
C ASP A 394 -2.59 -25.13 9.27
N PHE A 395 -2.26 -24.23 8.35
CA PHE A 395 -3.24 -23.63 7.44
C PHE A 395 -3.88 -24.66 6.49
N TRP A 396 -3.10 -25.61 5.98
CA TRP A 396 -3.61 -26.64 5.06
C TRP A 396 -4.67 -27.50 5.71
N SER A 397 -4.42 -27.95 6.93
CA SER A 397 -5.35 -28.76 7.73
C SER A 397 -6.62 -27.96 8.08
N ALA A 398 -6.47 -26.67 8.47
CA ALA A 398 -7.60 -25.79 8.76
C ALA A 398 -8.48 -25.56 7.51
N LEU A 399 -7.86 -25.35 6.35
CA LEU A 399 -8.54 -25.15 5.08
C LEU A 399 -9.36 -26.37 4.66
N ARG A 400 -8.74 -27.56 4.70
CA ARG A 400 -9.44 -28.83 4.41
C ARG A 400 -10.60 -29.07 5.38
N GLY A 401 -10.40 -28.76 6.66
CA GLY A 401 -11.44 -28.86 7.68
C GLY A 401 -12.62 -27.92 7.35
N ARG A 402 -12.35 -26.68 6.98
CA ARG A 402 -13.37 -25.72 6.56
C ARG A 402 -14.17 -26.21 5.34
N ASP A 403 -13.47 -26.76 4.35
CA ASP A 403 -14.10 -27.24 3.12
C ASP A 403 -14.95 -28.50 3.34
N ALA A 404 -14.72 -29.24 4.44
CA ALA A 404 -15.51 -30.39 4.85
C ALA A 404 -16.77 -30.03 5.69
N LEU A 405 -16.91 -28.75 6.10
CA LEU A 405 -18.11 -28.29 6.84
C LEU A 405 -19.36 -28.30 5.97
N ARG A 406 -20.47 -28.68 6.57
CA ARG A 406 -21.81 -28.52 6.00
C ARG A 406 -22.56 -27.46 6.79
N ILE A 407 -22.74 -26.27 6.20
CA ILE A 407 -23.35 -25.13 6.91
C ILE A 407 -24.67 -24.74 6.26
N ALA A 408 -25.73 -24.66 7.06
CA ALA A 408 -27.00 -24.07 6.68
C ALA A 408 -26.98 -22.58 7.06
N TRP A 409 -27.07 -21.71 6.07
CA TRP A 409 -27.04 -20.27 6.26
C TRP A 409 -28.45 -19.68 6.39
N ARG A 410 -28.60 -18.67 7.24
CA ARG A 410 -29.72 -17.72 7.16
C ARG A 410 -29.42 -16.69 6.08
N PRO A 411 -30.27 -16.52 5.06
CA PRO A 411 -29.93 -15.73 3.88
C PRO A 411 -29.83 -14.21 4.10
N GLY A 412 -30.41 -13.68 5.16
CA GLY A 412 -30.40 -12.23 5.45
C GLY A 412 -31.21 -11.38 4.45
N ARG A 413 -31.30 -10.07 4.75
CA ARG A 413 -32.09 -9.11 3.94
C ARG A 413 -31.56 -8.85 2.53
N ASN A 414 -30.28 -9.09 2.31
CA ASN A 414 -29.62 -8.82 1.03
C ASN A 414 -29.65 -10.01 0.04
N ALA A 415 -30.29 -11.12 0.37
CA ALA A 415 -30.28 -12.35 -0.42
C ALA A 415 -30.73 -12.21 -1.89
N ARG A 416 -31.54 -11.18 -2.21
CA ARG A 416 -32.02 -10.92 -3.57
C ARG A 416 -31.35 -9.73 -4.25
N LEU A 417 -30.33 -9.15 -3.61
CA LEU A 417 -29.65 -7.95 -4.10
C LEU A 417 -28.83 -8.23 -5.36
N SER A 418 -28.88 -7.29 -6.33
CA SER A 418 -28.05 -7.31 -7.52
C SER A 418 -27.35 -5.96 -7.72
N GLY A 419 -26.20 -5.98 -8.43
CA GLY A 419 -25.47 -4.77 -8.78
C GLY A 419 -26.30 -3.76 -9.58
N ALA A 420 -27.18 -4.25 -10.48
CA ALA A 420 -28.10 -3.41 -11.25
C ALA A 420 -29.12 -2.67 -10.37
N GLN A 421 -29.60 -3.30 -9.29
CA GLN A 421 -30.50 -2.63 -8.33
C GLN A 421 -29.75 -1.52 -7.56
N ILE A 422 -28.51 -1.76 -7.18
CA ILE A 422 -27.65 -0.78 -6.49
C ILE A 422 -27.44 0.43 -7.42
N GLU A 423 -27.01 0.20 -8.65
CA GLU A 423 -26.77 1.27 -9.63
C GLU A 423 -28.04 2.09 -9.91
N ARG A 424 -29.19 1.44 -10.08
CA ARG A 424 -30.46 2.15 -10.24
C ARG A 424 -30.80 3.05 -9.06
N ARG A 425 -30.56 2.61 -7.82
CA ARG A 425 -30.79 3.41 -6.60
C ARG A 425 -29.91 4.65 -6.57
N LEU A 426 -28.61 4.50 -6.91
CA LEU A 426 -27.65 5.61 -6.98
C LEU A 426 -28.07 6.65 -8.03
N VAL A 427 -28.42 6.20 -9.24
CA VAL A 427 -28.87 7.09 -10.33
C VAL A 427 -30.20 7.77 -9.98
N ALA A 428 -31.14 7.06 -9.38
CA ALA A 428 -32.43 7.64 -8.95
C ALA A 428 -32.25 8.73 -7.88
N ALA A 429 -31.28 8.57 -6.99
CA ALA A 429 -30.95 9.55 -5.94
C ALA A 429 -30.40 10.88 -6.50
N LEU A 430 -29.87 10.88 -7.73
CA LEU A 430 -29.49 12.11 -8.41
C LEU A 430 -30.71 12.99 -8.80
N GLY A 431 -31.93 12.46 -8.69
CA GLY A 431 -33.14 13.20 -9.05
C GLY A 431 -33.30 13.41 -10.57
N ARG A 432 -34.18 14.33 -10.96
CA ARG A 432 -34.35 14.72 -12.37
C ARG A 432 -33.31 15.77 -12.76
N GLY A 433 -32.86 15.75 -14.03
CA GLY A 433 -32.03 16.80 -14.59
C GLY A 433 -32.78 18.14 -14.65
N GLY A 434 -32.03 19.24 -14.67
CA GLY A 434 -32.54 20.59 -14.87
C GLY A 434 -32.57 21.00 -16.35
N ARG A 435 -32.90 22.28 -16.63
CA ARG A 435 -32.86 22.87 -17.99
C ARG A 435 -31.45 23.36 -18.34
N TYR A 436 -30.45 22.45 -18.37
CA TYR A 436 -29.10 22.78 -18.79
C TYR A 436 -28.82 22.26 -20.19
N ALA A 437 -28.12 23.05 -20.99
CA ALA A 437 -27.75 22.68 -22.35
C ALA A 437 -26.75 21.52 -22.42
N ILE A 438 -25.95 21.36 -21.37
CA ILE A 438 -24.94 20.30 -21.27
C ILE A 438 -25.19 19.53 -19.97
N GLU A 439 -25.39 18.20 -20.10
CA GLU A 439 -25.60 17.29 -18.97
C GLU A 439 -24.89 15.95 -19.22
N ALA A 440 -24.27 15.40 -18.18
CA ALA A 440 -23.68 14.06 -18.20
C ALA A 440 -23.88 13.36 -16.86
N VAL A 441 -24.01 12.00 -16.92
CA VAL A 441 -24.11 11.14 -15.73
C VAL A 441 -22.96 10.14 -15.76
N TYR A 442 -22.12 10.18 -14.72
CA TYR A 442 -20.97 9.29 -14.52
C TYR A 442 -21.27 8.24 -13.45
N ARG A 443 -20.66 7.05 -13.59
CA ARG A 443 -20.90 5.91 -12.70
C ARG A 443 -19.61 5.17 -12.42
N THR A 444 -19.37 4.84 -11.14
CA THR A 444 -18.24 4.04 -10.71
C THR A 444 -18.70 2.82 -9.91
N PRO A 445 -18.10 1.63 -10.11
CA PRO A 445 -18.49 0.40 -9.42
C PRO A 445 -17.88 0.32 -8.02
N TYR A 446 -18.32 -0.70 -7.23
CA TYR A 446 -17.54 -1.16 -6.09
C TYR A 446 -16.22 -1.76 -6.55
N LEU A 447 -15.13 -1.49 -5.80
CA LEU A 447 -13.82 -2.10 -6.01
C LEU A 447 -13.32 -2.76 -4.72
N ALA A 448 -12.61 -3.89 -4.86
CA ALA A 448 -11.87 -4.51 -3.77
C ALA A 448 -10.48 -3.88 -3.63
N HIS A 449 -9.93 -3.93 -2.42
CA HIS A 449 -8.55 -3.52 -2.17
C HIS A 449 -7.56 -4.51 -2.79
N ALA A 450 -7.82 -5.80 -2.61
CA ALA A 450 -7.07 -6.91 -3.18
C ALA A 450 -5.54 -6.81 -2.97
N PRO A 451 -5.03 -6.56 -1.74
CA PRO A 451 -3.61 -6.65 -1.45
C PRO A 451 -3.10 -8.06 -1.75
N ILE A 452 -1.82 -8.22 -2.09
CA ILE A 452 -1.30 -9.58 -2.37
C ILE A 452 -1.28 -10.44 -1.12
N GLU A 453 -0.95 -9.91 0.05
CA GLU A 453 -1.11 -10.57 1.34
C GLU A 453 -2.58 -10.55 1.76
N PRO A 454 -3.28 -11.71 1.88
CA PRO A 454 -4.63 -11.77 2.43
C PRO A 454 -4.67 -11.33 3.90
N MET A 455 -5.86 -10.94 4.39
CA MET A 455 -6.02 -10.53 5.80
C MET A 455 -5.62 -11.65 6.74
N ASN A 456 -4.87 -11.28 7.78
CA ASN A 456 -4.40 -12.19 8.81
C ASN A 456 -4.12 -11.45 10.12
N CYS A 457 -4.22 -12.16 11.22
CA CYS A 457 -3.93 -11.64 12.55
C CYS A 457 -3.57 -12.79 13.50
N VAL A 458 -2.60 -12.57 14.37
CA VAL A 458 -2.31 -13.46 15.49
C VAL A 458 -2.74 -12.77 16.76
N ALA A 459 -3.46 -13.47 17.62
CA ALA A 459 -3.82 -13.00 18.96
C ALA A 459 -3.46 -14.01 20.04
N ARG A 460 -3.04 -13.52 21.20
CA ARG A 460 -2.88 -14.28 22.43
C ARG A 460 -3.60 -13.55 23.56
N VAL A 461 -4.47 -14.23 24.26
CA VAL A 461 -5.21 -13.67 25.40
C VAL A 461 -4.97 -14.56 26.62
N ASP A 462 -4.49 -13.97 27.70
CA ASP A 462 -4.22 -14.65 28.96
C ASP A 462 -4.51 -13.71 30.16
N ARG A 463 -4.18 -14.15 31.37
CA ARG A 463 -4.37 -13.34 32.59
C ARG A 463 -3.55 -12.03 32.58
N GLY A 464 -2.48 -11.96 31.77
CA GLY A 464 -1.61 -10.78 31.63
C GLY A 464 -2.20 -9.71 30.72
N GLY A 465 -3.14 -10.07 29.82
CA GLY A 465 -3.76 -9.15 28.87
C GLY A 465 -3.96 -9.78 27.49
N CYS A 466 -3.86 -8.95 26.47
CA CYS A 466 -4.03 -9.34 25.08
C CYS A 466 -2.85 -8.84 24.24
N ASP A 467 -2.15 -9.77 23.56
CA ASP A 467 -1.16 -9.46 22.53
C ASP A 467 -1.75 -9.69 21.14
N VAL A 468 -1.54 -8.75 20.25
CA VAL A 468 -2.00 -8.82 18.85
C VAL A 468 -0.84 -8.51 17.92
N TRP A 469 -0.44 -9.46 17.06
CA TRP A 469 0.54 -9.27 15.98
C TRP A 469 -0.21 -9.12 14.66
N VAL A 470 -0.08 -7.96 14.03
CA VAL A 470 -0.92 -7.65 12.86
C VAL A 470 -0.31 -6.60 11.95
N GLY A 471 -0.44 -6.80 10.65
CA GLY A 471 -0.27 -5.74 9.67
C GLY A 471 -1.53 -4.87 9.62
N THR A 472 -1.53 -3.76 10.34
CA THR A 472 -2.67 -2.83 10.45
C THR A 472 -2.29 -1.42 10.00
N GLN A 473 -3.25 -0.67 9.47
CA GLN A 473 -3.14 0.77 9.23
C GLN A 473 -3.73 1.61 10.39
N HIS A 474 -4.30 0.95 11.42
CA HIS A 474 -5.03 1.65 12.49
C HIS A 474 -4.74 1.01 13.84
N GLN A 475 -3.59 1.30 14.41
CA GLN A 475 -3.15 0.73 15.69
C GLN A 475 -4.10 1.07 16.84
N ALA A 476 -4.60 2.32 16.87
CA ALA A 476 -5.51 2.79 17.93
C ALA A 476 -6.83 2.00 17.93
N GLU A 477 -7.45 1.78 16.75
CA GLU A 477 -8.68 1.00 16.64
C GLU A 477 -8.43 -0.50 16.84
N THR A 478 -7.29 -1.02 16.36
CA THR A 478 -6.85 -2.39 16.64
C THR A 478 -6.81 -2.66 18.15
N GLN A 479 -6.19 -1.76 18.92
CA GLN A 479 -6.14 -1.83 20.38
C GLN A 479 -7.54 -1.76 21.01
N ALA A 480 -8.40 -0.86 20.50
CA ALA A 480 -9.75 -0.68 21.01
C ALA A 480 -10.64 -1.91 20.78
N VAL A 481 -10.59 -2.49 19.57
CA VAL A 481 -11.33 -3.70 19.22
C VAL A 481 -10.82 -4.89 20.01
N ALA A 482 -9.50 -5.08 20.13
CA ALA A 482 -8.92 -6.17 20.89
C ALA A 482 -9.32 -6.08 22.38
N ALA A 483 -9.27 -4.90 22.97
CA ALA A 483 -9.70 -4.67 24.35
C ALA A 483 -11.18 -5.04 24.57
N ARG A 484 -12.05 -4.59 23.67
CA ARG A 484 -13.50 -4.86 23.72
C ARG A 484 -13.80 -6.34 23.57
N VAL A 485 -13.18 -7.02 22.61
CA VAL A 485 -13.46 -8.44 22.31
C VAL A 485 -12.85 -9.35 23.40
N ALA A 486 -11.65 -9.06 23.87
CA ALA A 486 -11.02 -9.82 24.96
C ALA A 486 -11.61 -9.51 26.34
N GLY A 487 -12.41 -8.44 26.50
CA GLY A 487 -12.97 -8.04 27.79
C GLY A 487 -11.92 -7.50 28.76
N VAL A 488 -10.86 -6.86 28.27
CA VAL A 488 -9.76 -6.31 29.08
C VAL A 488 -9.61 -4.80 28.86
N PRO A 489 -9.05 -4.05 29.82
CA PRO A 489 -8.73 -2.63 29.60
C PRO A 489 -7.75 -2.43 28.45
N LYS A 490 -7.86 -1.29 27.72
CA LYS A 490 -6.91 -0.93 26.63
C LYS A 490 -5.44 -0.99 27.08
N SER A 491 -5.13 -0.59 28.31
CA SER A 491 -3.78 -0.63 28.89
C SER A 491 -3.18 -2.03 29.04
N LYS A 492 -4.01 -3.08 28.91
CA LYS A 492 -3.60 -4.48 28.91
C LYS A 492 -3.48 -5.07 27.50
N VAL A 493 -3.69 -4.27 26.46
CA VAL A 493 -3.56 -4.69 25.07
C VAL A 493 -2.26 -4.16 24.47
N ARG A 494 -1.43 -5.07 23.94
CA ARG A 494 -0.22 -4.76 23.20
C ARG A 494 -0.45 -5.07 21.71
N VAL A 495 -0.26 -4.07 20.86
CA VAL A 495 -0.31 -4.21 19.40
C VAL A 495 1.10 -4.22 18.86
N HIS A 496 1.52 -5.36 18.33
CA HIS A 496 2.81 -5.57 17.68
C HIS A 496 2.61 -5.37 16.17
N THR A 497 2.85 -4.15 15.70
CA THR A 497 2.69 -3.77 14.29
C THR A 497 3.68 -4.54 13.42
N GLN A 498 3.20 -5.21 12.39
CA GLN A 498 4.00 -5.95 11.41
C GLN A 498 4.03 -5.22 10.07
N PHE A 499 5.01 -5.56 9.20
CA PHE A 499 4.96 -5.12 7.81
C PHE A 499 3.69 -5.62 7.13
N LEU A 500 3.18 -4.84 6.18
CA LEU A 500 1.97 -5.14 5.42
C LEU A 500 2.31 -5.49 3.98
N GLY A 501 1.83 -6.63 3.50
CA GLY A 501 1.88 -7.05 2.09
C GLY A 501 0.88 -6.32 1.21
N GLY A 502 0.79 -4.99 1.39
CA GLY A 502 -0.18 -4.07 0.83
C GLY A 502 -1.33 -3.76 1.78
N GLY A 503 -1.80 -2.52 1.75
CA GLY A 503 -2.94 -2.07 2.57
C GLY A 503 -4.05 -1.47 1.71
N PHE A 504 -3.74 -0.36 1.04
CA PHE A 504 -4.65 0.38 0.15
C PHE A 504 -5.94 0.89 0.81
N GLY A 505 -5.99 0.85 2.16
CA GLY A 505 -7.15 1.16 2.99
C GLY A 505 -7.79 -0.05 3.65
N ARG A 506 -7.63 -1.29 3.12
CA ARG A 506 -8.25 -2.50 3.68
C ARG A 506 -7.91 -2.73 5.15
N ARG A 507 -6.68 -2.45 5.54
CA ARG A 507 -6.17 -2.72 6.87
C ARG A 507 -6.45 -1.59 7.88
N LEU A 508 -7.30 -0.63 7.51
CA LEU A 508 -7.95 0.29 8.44
C LEU A 508 -9.08 -0.41 9.21
N GLU A 509 -9.70 -1.42 8.57
CA GLU A 509 -10.76 -2.22 9.15
C GLU A 509 -10.17 -3.33 10.03
N THR A 510 -10.85 -3.66 11.13
CA THR A 510 -10.34 -4.53 12.20
C THR A 510 -11.14 -5.83 12.37
N ASP A 511 -11.93 -6.20 11.36
CA ASP A 511 -12.76 -7.40 11.36
C ASP A 511 -11.95 -8.69 11.56
N PHE A 512 -10.82 -8.84 10.86
CA PHE A 512 -9.91 -9.99 11.01
C PHE A 512 -9.16 -10.02 12.36
N VAL A 513 -8.99 -8.86 12.99
CA VAL A 513 -8.46 -8.75 14.37
C VAL A 513 -9.49 -9.27 15.37
N ALA A 514 -10.76 -8.84 15.23
CA ALA A 514 -11.82 -9.29 16.09
C ALA A 514 -11.98 -10.82 16.10
N GLU A 515 -11.89 -11.47 14.90
CA GLU A 515 -11.91 -12.93 14.77
C GLU A 515 -10.79 -13.62 15.55
N ALA A 516 -9.56 -13.13 15.41
CA ALA A 516 -8.39 -13.72 16.06
C ALA A 516 -8.48 -13.58 17.59
N VAL A 517 -8.88 -12.40 18.08
CA VAL A 517 -9.04 -12.16 19.53
C VAL A 517 -10.20 -12.95 20.11
N GLU A 518 -11.36 -13.06 19.42
CA GLU A 518 -12.50 -13.86 19.85
C GLU A 518 -12.10 -15.32 20.05
N LEU A 519 -11.38 -15.90 19.06
CA LEU A 519 -10.90 -17.29 19.13
C LEU A 519 -9.85 -17.50 20.21
N ALA A 520 -8.86 -16.60 20.31
CA ALA A 520 -7.81 -16.69 21.33
C ALA A 520 -8.39 -16.58 22.75
N THR A 521 -9.38 -15.71 22.96
CA THR A 521 -10.09 -15.56 24.24
C THR A 521 -10.85 -16.83 24.60
N ALA A 522 -11.54 -17.43 23.65
CA ALA A 522 -12.35 -18.62 23.86
C ALA A 522 -11.51 -19.87 24.14
N LEU A 523 -10.26 -19.93 23.65
CA LEU A 523 -9.37 -21.09 23.73
C LEU A 523 -8.29 -20.96 24.81
N GLY A 524 -8.02 -19.75 25.31
CA GLY A 524 -6.94 -19.48 26.26
C GLY A 524 -5.52 -19.80 25.71
N ARG A 525 -5.34 -19.76 24.38
CA ARG A 525 -4.07 -20.04 23.70
C ARG A 525 -3.92 -19.17 22.46
N PRO A 526 -2.69 -19.00 21.91
CA PRO A 526 -2.48 -18.21 20.71
C PRO A 526 -3.24 -18.78 19.51
N VAL A 527 -3.85 -17.89 18.69
CA VAL A 527 -4.54 -18.23 17.45
C VAL A 527 -4.09 -17.31 16.34
N GLN A 528 -3.75 -17.88 15.18
CA GLN A 528 -3.53 -17.17 13.94
C GLN A 528 -4.75 -17.34 13.03
N VAL A 529 -5.47 -16.26 12.74
CA VAL A 529 -6.50 -16.26 11.70
C VAL A 529 -5.85 -15.90 10.37
N VAL A 530 -6.11 -16.69 9.34
CA VAL A 530 -5.65 -16.44 7.96
C VAL A 530 -6.84 -16.52 7.01
N TRP A 531 -7.08 -15.45 6.26
CA TRP A 531 -8.12 -15.43 5.24
C TRP A 531 -7.63 -16.06 3.94
N THR A 532 -8.51 -16.73 3.22
CA THR A 532 -8.22 -17.12 1.83
C THR A 532 -8.39 -15.92 0.90
N ARG A 533 -7.87 -15.99 -0.33
CA ARG A 533 -8.13 -14.95 -1.33
C ARG A 533 -9.61 -14.78 -1.63
N ALA A 534 -10.38 -15.86 -1.61
CA ALA A 534 -11.83 -15.80 -1.79
C ALA A 534 -12.50 -15.02 -0.66
N ASP A 535 -12.10 -15.28 0.59
CA ASP A 535 -12.60 -14.51 1.74
C ASP A 535 -12.28 -13.01 1.59
N ASP A 536 -11.03 -12.69 1.23
CA ASP A 536 -10.54 -11.32 1.08
C ASP A 536 -11.31 -10.53 0.00
N LEU A 537 -11.65 -11.16 -1.13
CA LEU A 537 -12.43 -10.51 -2.18
C LEU A 537 -13.94 -10.47 -1.91
N GLN A 538 -14.48 -11.50 -1.23
CA GLN A 538 -15.92 -11.64 -1.01
C GLN A 538 -16.42 -10.94 0.25
N HIS A 539 -15.50 -10.59 1.18
CA HIS A 539 -15.83 -9.97 2.47
C HIS A 539 -15.02 -8.69 2.72
N ASP A 540 -14.66 -7.98 1.65
CA ASP A 540 -13.95 -6.70 1.73
C ASP A 540 -14.88 -5.56 2.20
N PHE A 541 -14.27 -4.46 2.64
CA PHE A 541 -14.88 -3.15 2.80
C PHE A 541 -14.64 -2.33 1.53
N TYR A 542 -15.48 -2.51 0.54
CA TYR A 542 -15.24 -2.05 -0.83
C TYR A 542 -15.12 -0.53 -0.95
N ARG A 543 -14.31 -0.05 -1.92
CA ARG A 543 -14.52 1.31 -2.43
C ARG A 543 -15.98 1.45 -2.83
N PRO A 544 -16.72 2.44 -2.30
CA PRO A 544 -18.14 2.57 -2.58
C PRO A 544 -18.43 2.80 -4.07
N ALA A 545 -19.50 2.19 -4.56
CA ALA A 545 -20.10 2.55 -5.84
C ALA A 545 -20.71 3.95 -5.75
N HIS A 546 -20.67 4.70 -6.85
CA HIS A 546 -21.02 6.11 -6.87
C HIS A 546 -21.68 6.47 -8.21
N ALA A 547 -22.55 7.49 -8.20
CA ALA A 547 -23.08 8.14 -9.39
C ALA A 547 -22.97 9.65 -9.23
N ALA A 548 -22.65 10.35 -10.32
CA ALA A 548 -22.58 11.79 -10.35
C ALA A 548 -23.30 12.32 -11.60
N ARG A 549 -24.11 13.38 -11.43
CA ARG A 549 -24.68 14.17 -12.52
C ARG A 549 -24.00 15.52 -12.53
N LEU A 550 -23.43 15.89 -13.68
CA LEU A 550 -22.90 17.23 -13.93
C LEU A 550 -23.71 17.94 -14.99
N GLN A 551 -23.87 19.23 -14.80
CA GLN A 551 -24.64 20.12 -15.68
C GLN A 551 -23.93 21.46 -15.80
N ALA A 552 -23.95 22.08 -16.98
CA ALA A 552 -23.33 23.36 -17.22
C ALA A 552 -24.06 24.20 -18.29
N ARG A 553 -23.84 25.51 -18.22
CA ARG A 553 -24.13 26.47 -19.27
C ARG A 553 -22.83 27.24 -19.59
N LEU A 554 -22.46 27.29 -20.87
CA LEU A 554 -21.30 28.06 -21.31
C LEU A 554 -21.67 29.52 -21.50
N GLY A 555 -20.73 30.43 -21.21
CA GLY A 555 -20.77 31.82 -21.56
C GLY A 555 -20.41 32.05 -23.03
N GLU A 556 -20.40 33.33 -23.43
CA GLU A 556 -20.02 33.74 -24.80
C GLU A 556 -18.55 33.43 -25.12
N ASP A 557 -17.70 33.44 -24.12
CA ASP A 557 -16.27 33.07 -24.19
C ASP A 557 -16.03 31.56 -24.29
N GLY A 558 -17.08 30.73 -24.23
CA GLY A 558 -17.02 29.28 -24.25
C GLY A 558 -16.60 28.66 -22.92
N LEU A 559 -16.34 29.44 -21.87
CA LEU A 559 -16.09 28.94 -20.53
C LEU A 559 -17.42 28.72 -19.77
N PRO A 560 -17.45 27.86 -18.70
CA PRO A 560 -18.68 27.68 -17.95
C PRO A 560 -19.06 28.98 -17.20
N ALA A 561 -20.24 29.53 -17.55
CA ALA A 561 -20.84 30.64 -16.82
C ALA A 561 -21.45 30.14 -15.50
N GLU A 562 -21.95 28.91 -15.50
CA GLU A 562 -22.38 28.18 -14.32
C GLU A 562 -22.22 26.67 -14.58
N TRP A 563 -21.91 25.93 -13.54
CA TRP A 563 -21.90 24.47 -13.55
C TRP A 563 -22.21 23.94 -12.16
N ARG A 564 -22.78 22.73 -12.13
CA ARG A 564 -23.11 22.04 -10.89
C ARG A 564 -22.82 20.57 -10.97
N ILE A 565 -22.58 19.99 -9.81
CA ILE A 565 -22.47 18.56 -9.61
C ILE A 565 -23.46 18.09 -8.55
N ARG A 566 -24.13 16.99 -8.80
CA ARG A 566 -24.88 16.24 -7.82
C ARG A 566 -24.31 14.84 -7.73
N VAL A 567 -23.81 14.47 -6.53
CA VAL A 567 -23.22 13.16 -6.27
C VAL A 567 -24.11 12.32 -5.38
N ALA A 568 -24.16 11.00 -5.62
CA ALA A 568 -24.92 10.04 -4.85
C ALA A 568 -24.08 8.81 -4.53
N GLY A 569 -23.97 8.47 -3.25
CA GLY A 569 -23.22 7.33 -2.76
C GLY A 569 -23.16 7.27 -1.23
N PRO A 570 -22.48 6.26 -0.66
CA PRO A 570 -22.12 6.26 0.75
C PRO A 570 -21.17 7.41 1.08
N GLN A 571 -21.11 7.82 2.36
CA GLN A 571 -20.35 8.98 2.83
C GLN A 571 -18.93 9.09 2.21
N LEU A 572 -18.14 8.02 2.25
CA LEU A 572 -16.79 8.01 1.68
C LEU A 572 -16.72 8.31 0.17
N ALA A 573 -17.81 8.10 -0.58
CA ALA A 573 -17.87 8.45 -2.01
C ALA A 573 -18.21 9.92 -2.22
N LEU A 574 -18.76 10.59 -1.22
CA LEU A 574 -19.16 11.99 -1.28
C LEU A 574 -18.00 12.93 -0.89
N ASP A 575 -16.91 12.39 -0.33
CA ASP A 575 -15.73 13.16 0.04
C ASP A 575 -14.90 13.54 -1.19
N GLY A 576 -14.16 14.65 -1.07
CA GLY A 576 -13.25 15.10 -2.13
C GLY A 576 -13.96 15.65 -3.38
N VAL A 577 -15.23 16.07 -3.29
CA VAL A 577 -15.86 16.88 -4.33
C VAL A 577 -15.31 18.28 -4.22
N HIS A 578 -14.49 18.71 -5.16
CA HIS A 578 -14.00 20.07 -5.26
C HIS A 578 -13.46 20.34 -6.67
N SER A 579 -13.26 21.60 -6.99
CA SER A 579 -12.72 22.03 -8.25
C SER A 579 -11.78 23.23 -8.05
N PRO A 580 -10.56 23.20 -8.60
CA PRO A 580 -9.63 24.33 -8.54
C PRO A 580 -9.95 25.41 -9.58
N TYR A 581 -10.92 25.20 -10.44
CA TYR A 581 -11.26 26.06 -11.57
C TYR A 581 -11.94 27.36 -11.11
N ALA A 582 -11.68 28.45 -11.82
CA ALA A 582 -12.11 29.79 -11.42
C ALA A 582 -13.63 29.95 -11.28
N VAL A 583 -14.42 29.11 -11.98
CA VAL A 583 -15.87 29.12 -11.88
C VAL A 583 -16.31 28.24 -10.72
N PRO A 584 -16.99 28.77 -9.71
CA PRO A 584 -17.46 27.97 -8.58
C PRO A 584 -18.35 26.81 -9.01
N LEU A 585 -18.07 25.62 -8.46
CA LEU A 585 -18.88 24.43 -8.67
C LEU A 585 -20.03 24.43 -7.64
N ASP A 586 -21.26 24.54 -8.10
CA ASP A 586 -22.44 24.32 -7.25
C ASP A 586 -22.59 22.82 -6.95
N GLU A 587 -22.41 22.43 -5.71
CA GLU A 587 -22.39 21.02 -5.31
C GLU A 587 -23.57 20.60 -4.46
N ALA A 588 -24.10 19.39 -4.71
CA ALA A 588 -25.10 18.74 -3.89
C ALA A 588 -24.70 17.28 -3.63
N ARG A 589 -24.69 16.88 -2.37
CA ARG A 589 -24.33 15.54 -1.90
C ARG A 589 -25.55 14.81 -1.43
N VAL A 590 -25.78 13.60 -1.93
CA VAL A 590 -26.91 12.74 -1.56
C VAL A 590 -26.37 11.44 -0.99
N GLU A 591 -26.47 11.29 0.32
CA GLU A 591 -26.06 10.05 0.96
C GLU A 591 -27.03 8.91 0.62
N VAL A 592 -26.47 7.82 0.09
CA VAL A 592 -27.19 6.58 -0.17
C VAL A 592 -26.51 5.45 0.58
N ARG A 593 -27.18 4.92 1.59
CA ARG A 593 -26.64 3.82 2.41
C ARG A 593 -26.27 2.61 1.54
N SER A 594 -25.02 2.16 1.66
CA SER A 594 -24.55 0.96 0.98
C SER A 594 -25.15 -0.31 1.59
N PRO A 595 -25.60 -1.28 0.78
CA PRO A 595 -25.98 -2.59 1.26
C PRO A 595 -24.78 -3.52 1.52
N LEU A 596 -23.61 -3.17 1.04
CA LEU A 596 -22.32 -3.84 1.27
C LEU A 596 -21.46 -3.00 2.21
N PRO A 597 -20.55 -3.60 2.99
CA PRO A 597 -19.54 -2.85 3.71
C PRO A 597 -18.72 -1.99 2.75
N THR A 598 -18.40 -0.77 3.17
CA THR A 598 -17.56 0.16 2.40
C THR A 598 -16.48 0.75 3.28
N GLY A 599 -15.28 0.90 2.74
CA GLY A 599 -14.11 1.44 3.41
C GLY A 599 -13.30 2.38 2.51
N ALA A 600 -12.29 2.99 3.10
CA ALA A 600 -11.38 3.89 2.41
C ALA A 600 -10.46 3.09 1.47
N TRP A 601 -10.69 3.18 0.18
CA TRP A 601 -9.82 2.65 -0.86
C TRP A 601 -8.84 3.74 -1.31
N ARG A 602 -7.60 3.40 -1.70
CA ARG A 602 -6.53 4.36 -2.08
C ARG A 602 -7.09 5.53 -2.88
N SER A 603 -7.06 6.73 -2.31
CA SER A 603 -7.63 8.01 -2.75
C SER A 603 -9.09 8.33 -2.34
N VAL A 604 -9.75 7.46 -1.59
CA VAL A 604 -11.11 7.65 -1.03
C VAL A 604 -12.11 8.15 -2.10
N GLY A 605 -12.94 9.16 -1.81
CA GLY A 605 -13.90 9.74 -2.75
C GLY A 605 -13.29 10.51 -3.90
N ALA A 606 -12.02 10.97 -3.78
CA ALA A 606 -11.34 11.70 -4.85
C ALA A 606 -11.28 10.88 -6.16
N SER A 607 -11.08 9.55 -6.12
CA SER A 607 -11.07 8.71 -7.32
C SER A 607 -12.43 8.62 -8.05
N ASN A 608 -13.53 8.75 -7.31
CA ASN A 608 -14.88 8.80 -7.87
C ASN A 608 -15.17 10.16 -8.50
N ASN A 609 -14.88 11.22 -7.75
CA ASN A 609 -15.27 12.58 -8.10
C ASN A 609 -14.37 13.19 -9.18
N ALA A 610 -13.07 12.95 -9.16
CA ALA A 610 -12.16 13.36 -10.22
C ALA A 610 -12.55 12.76 -11.59
N PHE A 611 -12.96 11.48 -11.63
CA PHE A 611 -13.44 10.86 -12.86
C PHE A 611 -14.62 11.64 -13.46
N ALA A 612 -15.59 12.01 -12.64
CA ALA A 612 -16.76 12.74 -13.11
C ALA A 612 -16.43 14.18 -13.52
N ILE A 613 -15.69 14.90 -12.66
CA ILE A 613 -15.36 16.32 -12.86
C ILE A 613 -14.45 16.52 -14.07
N GLU A 614 -13.33 15.79 -14.14
CA GLU A 614 -12.32 15.98 -15.18
C GLU A 614 -12.75 15.47 -16.56
N CYS A 615 -13.57 14.40 -16.61
CA CYS A 615 -14.21 14.03 -17.86
C CYS A 615 -15.24 15.08 -18.31
N PHE A 616 -15.99 15.69 -17.39
CA PHE A 616 -16.96 16.70 -17.75
C PHE A 616 -16.30 18.00 -18.23
N VAL A 617 -15.20 18.43 -17.60
CA VAL A 617 -14.39 19.58 -18.07
C VAL A 617 -13.90 19.35 -19.51
N ASP A 618 -13.49 18.13 -19.83
CA ASP A 618 -13.09 17.76 -21.18
C ASP A 618 -14.28 17.78 -22.18
N GLU A 619 -15.48 17.40 -21.72
CA GLU A 619 -16.71 17.55 -22.52
C GLU A 619 -17.06 19.03 -22.78
N LEU A 620 -16.84 19.92 -21.80
CA LEU A 620 -17.04 21.37 -21.97
C LEU A 620 -16.03 21.93 -22.96
N ALA A 621 -14.76 21.56 -22.89
CA ALA A 621 -13.72 21.97 -23.83
C ALA A 621 -14.10 21.58 -25.28
N ALA A 622 -14.54 20.32 -25.48
CA ALA A 622 -14.99 19.83 -26.79
C ALA A 622 -16.22 20.57 -27.30
N ARG A 623 -17.17 20.91 -26.43
CA ARG A 623 -18.35 21.72 -26.78
C ARG A 623 -17.98 23.17 -27.18
N ALA A 624 -17.00 23.74 -26.48
CA ALA A 624 -16.44 25.05 -26.80
C ALA A 624 -15.50 25.03 -28.04
N ARG A 625 -15.20 23.84 -28.60
CA ARG A 625 -14.21 23.63 -29.67
C ARG A 625 -12.82 24.17 -29.33
N ARG A 626 -12.43 24.01 -28.07
CA ARG A 626 -11.11 24.43 -27.57
C ARG A 626 -10.26 23.20 -27.22
N ASP A 627 -8.95 23.38 -27.33
CA ASP A 627 -8.00 22.37 -26.84
C ASP A 627 -8.22 22.10 -25.36
N PRO A 628 -8.28 20.83 -24.90
CA PRO A 628 -8.61 20.50 -23.53
C PRO A 628 -7.55 20.92 -22.50
N LEU A 629 -6.26 21.03 -22.87
CA LEU A 629 -5.19 21.56 -22.02
C LEU A 629 -5.34 23.07 -21.87
N GLU A 630 -5.44 23.79 -22.98
CA GLU A 630 -5.62 25.26 -23.01
C GLU A 630 -6.91 25.69 -22.31
N TYR A 631 -7.97 24.87 -22.43
CA TYR A 631 -9.24 25.13 -21.73
C TYR A 631 -9.06 25.12 -20.21
N ARG A 632 -8.34 24.12 -19.70
CA ARG A 632 -8.01 24.03 -18.27
C ARG A 632 -7.10 25.17 -17.81
N LEU A 633 -6.09 25.53 -18.61
CA LEU A 633 -5.20 26.65 -18.32
C LEU A 633 -5.96 27.98 -18.22
N ALA A 634 -6.95 28.20 -19.07
CA ALA A 634 -7.83 29.38 -19.01
C ALA A 634 -8.64 29.40 -17.69
N LEU A 635 -9.17 28.25 -17.28
CA LEU A 635 -9.92 28.11 -16.03
C LEU A 635 -9.05 28.24 -14.76
N LEU A 636 -7.73 28.07 -14.89
CA LEU A 636 -6.76 28.12 -13.80
C LEU A 636 -6.01 29.45 -13.70
N ALA A 637 -6.51 30.53 -14.30
CA ALA A 637 -5.82 31.83 -14.34
C ALA A 637 -5.41 32.37 -12.94
N ARG A 638 -6.14 32.02 -11.90
CA ARG A 638 -5.89 32.43 -10.51
C ARG A 638 -5.25 31.35 -9.62
N ALA A 639 -4.83 30.22 -10.19
CA ALA A 639 -4.31 29.07 -9.47
C ALA A 639 -2.89 28.68 -9.95
N PRO A 640 -1.84 29.47 -9.63
CA PRO A 640 -0.51 29.33 -10.22
C PRO A 640 0.14 27.96 -9.97
N ARG A 641 -0.05 27.35 -8.80
CA ARG A 641 0.48 26.01 -8.51
C ARG A 641 -0.17 24.95 -9.43
N HIS A 642 -1.47 24.99 -9.61
CA HIS A 642 -2.20 24.09 -10.51
C HIS A 642 -1.77 24.28 -11.97
N ARG A 643 -1.58 25.53 -12.39
CA ARG A 643 -1.06 25.84 -13.73
C ARG A 643 0.32 25.23 -13.95
N ALA A 644 1.24 25.40 -13.01
CA ALA A 644 2.60 24.88 -13.12
C ALA A 644 2.63 23.36 -13.29
N VAL A 645 1.78 22.62 -12.55
CA VAL A 645 1.67 21.16 -12.67
C VAL A 645 1.11 20.78 -14.05
N LEU A 646 0.07 21.48 -14.52
CA LEU A 646 -0.58 21.22 -15.79
C LEU A 646 0.34 21.55 -17.00
N GLU A 647 1.04 22.67 -16.94
CA GLU A 647 2.04 23.07 -17.95
C GLU A 647 3.21 22.09 -18.02
N GLN A 648 3.68 21.59 -16.86
CA GLN A 648 4.74 20.58 -16.82
C GLN A 648 4.33 19.28 -17.48
N VAL A 649 3.13 18.76 -17.17
CA VAL A 649 2.66 17.52 -17.77
C VAL A 649 2.41 17.67 -19.28
N GLY A 650 1.95 18.85 -19.71
CA GLY A 650 1.79 19.18 -21.13
C GLY A 650 3.12 19.20 -21.88
N ARG A 651 4.15 19.82 -21.32
CA ARG A 651 5.52 19.80 -21.88
C ARG A 651 6.09 18.39 -21.96
N GLY A 652 6.04 17.64 -20.85
CA GLY A 652 6.58 16.28 -20.80
C GLY A 652 5.88 15.30 -21.76
N ALA A 653 4.60 15.56 -22.06
CA ALA A 653 3.83 14.74 -22.98
C ALA A 653 3.89 15.22 -24.44
N ASP A 654 4.67 16.23 -24.77
CA ASP A 654 4.73 16.84 -26.13
C ASP A 654 3.31 17.17 -26.64
N TRP A 655 2.49 17.84 -25.82
CA TRP A 655 1.03 18.01 -26.00
C TRP A 655 0.80 18.72 -27.34
N GLY A 656 0.97 19.15 -28.10
CA GLY A 656 0.65 19.76 -29.43
C GLY A 656 1.11 18.92 -30.61
N THR A 657 1.90 17.86 -30.38
CA THR A 657 2.39 17.02 -31.46
C THR A 657 1.30 16.10 -31.97
N PRO A 658 1.01 16.05 -33.29
CA PRO A 658 0.02 15.16 -33.86
C PRO A 658 0.31 13.68 -33.53
N LEU A 659 -0.74 12.90 -33.36
CA LEU A 659 -0.67 11.44 -33.20
C LEU A 659 -1.28 10.74 -34.41
N ASP A 660 -0.84 9.50 -34.66
CA ASP A 660 -1.40 8.65 -35.70
C ASP A 660 -2.91 8.37 -35.48
N ALA A 661 -3.60 8.00 -36.52
CA ALA A 661 -5.01 7.61 -36.44
C ALA A 661 -5.24 6.47 -35.42
N GLY A 662 -6.29 6.56 -34.63
CA GLY A 662 -6.61 5.62 -33.58
C GLY A 662 -5.82 5.83 -32.28
N ARG A 663 -4.91 6.80 -32.22
CA ARG A 663 -4.23 7.25 -30.99
C ARG A 663 -4.82 8.56 -30.49
N GLY A 664 -4.79 8.77 -29.19
CA GLY A 664 -5.28 10.03 -28.60
C GLY A 664 -4.60 10.33 -27.28
N ARG A 665 -4.44 11.61 -26.97
CA ARG A 665 -4.01 12.12 -25.67
C ARG A 665 -5.21 12.60 -24.88
N GLY A 666 -5.19 12.31 -23.56
CA GLY A 666 -6.15 12.87 -22.63
C GLY A 666 -5.46 13.36 -21.39
N VAL A 667 -5.93 14.48 -20.85
CA VAL A 667 -5.37 15.14 -19.69
C VAL A 667 -6.39 15.19 -18.56
N ALA A 668 -5.91 15.10 -17.32
CA ALA A 668 -6.67 15.37 -16.10
C ALA A 668 -5.78 15.99 -15.03
N LEU A 669 -6.38 16.81 -14.14
CA LEU A 669 -5.72 17.47 -13.03
C LEU A 669 -6.63 17.36 -11.80
N TYR A 670 -6.07 17.07 -10.63
CA TYR A 670 -6.84 17.04 -9.40
C TYR A 670 -5.98 17.38 -8.18
N GLU A 671 -6.57 18.09 -7.23
CA GLU A 671 -5.96 18.34 -5.93
C GLU A 671 -6.56 17.37 -4.90
N SER A 672 -5.73 16.72 -4.11
CA SER A 672 -6.15 15.90 -2.98
C SER A 672 -5.01 15.69 -1.99
N PHE A 673 -5.36 15.51 -0.72
CA PHE A 673 -4.39 15.23 0.35
C PHE A 673 -3.27 16.29 0.47
N GLY A 674 -3.54 17.54 0.09
CA GLY A 674 -2.57 18.65 0.14
C GLY A 674 -1.57 18.67 -1.00
N SER A 675 -1.81 17.89 -2.07
CA SER A 675 -0.97 17.84 -3.27
C SER A 675 -1.80 17.99 -4.53
N ILE A 676 -1.18 18.53 -5.59
CA ILE A 676 -1.79 18.72 -6.89
C ILE A 676 -1.12 17.76 -7.86
N ALA A 677 -1.89 16.87 -8.49
CA ALA A 677 -1.40 15.95 -9.49
C ALA A 677 -2.07 16.19 -10.84
N ALA A 678 -1.32 16.12 -11.93
CA ALA A 678 -1.83 16.06 -13.29
C ALA A 678 -1.23 14.88 -14.05
N LEU A 679 -2.00 14.36 -15.01
CA LEU A 679 -1.60 13.22 -15.82
C LEU A 679 -2.06 13.41 -17.26
N VAL A 680 -1.14 13.15 -18.19
CA VAL A 680 -1.46 12.91 -19.60
C VAL A 680 -1.29 11.43 -19.90
N ILE A 681 -2.28 10.83 -20.53
CA ILE A 681 -2.24 9.46 -21.07
C ILE A 681 -2.30 9.51 -22.58
N GLU A 682 -1.40 8.77 -23.25
CA GLU A 682 -1.51 8.38 -24.64
C GLU A 682 -2.10 6.98 -24.74
N ALA A 683 -3.21 6.85 -25.42
CA ALA A 683 -3.89 5.57 -25.60
C ALA A 683 -4.18 5.30 -27.08
N ARG A 684 -4.09 4.04 -27.47
CA ARG A 684 -4.50 3.51 -28.77
C ARG A 684 -5.82 2.77 -28.60
N VAL A 685 -6.74 3.06 -29.52
CA VAL A 685 -8.04 2.40 -29.61
C VAL A 685 -8.09 1.60 -30.91
N GLU A 686 -8.12 0.28 -30.79
CA GLU A 686 -8.22 -0.64 -31.93
C GLU A 686 -9.44 -1.53 -31.75
N ALA A 687 -10.40 -1.45 -32.67
CA ALA A 687 -11.68 -2.14 -32.60
C ALA A 687 -12.40 -1.87 -31.25
N ARG A 688 -12.27 -2.78 -30.29
CA ARG A 688 -12.86 -2.68 -28.93
C ARG A 688 -11.82 -2.70 -27.80
N ALA A 689 -10.55 -2.71 -28.16
CA ALA A 689 -9.45 -2.73 -27.20
C ALA A 689 -8.95 -1.31 -26.93
N ILE A 690 -8.63 -1.04 -25.67
CA ILE A 690 -7.95 0.18 -25.21
C ILE A 690 -6.57 -0.26 -24.75
N ARG A 691 -5.51 0.26 -25.38
CA ARG A 691 -4.13 0.04 -24.99
C ARG A 691 -3.52 1.37 -24.55
N VAL A 692 -2.98 1.41 -23.37
CA VAL A 692 -2.23 2.58 -22.87
C VAL A 692 -0.78 2.42 -23.31
N GLU A 693 -0.21 3.44 -23.95
CA GLU A 693 1.15 3.37 -24.50
C GLU A 693 2.12 4.22 -23.66
N ARG A 694 1.69 5.42 -23.25
CA ARG A 694 2.52 6.34 -22.45
C ARG A 694 1.67 7.04 -21.39
N ALA A 695 2.29 7.32 -20.25
CA ALA A 695 1.70 8.08 -19.15
C ALA A 695 2.74 9.06 -18.60
N VAL A 696 2.44 10.36 -18.64
CA VAL A 696 3.29 11.41 -18.08
C VAL A 696 2.56 12.06 -16.92
N CYS A 697 3.14 12.00 -15.74
CA CYS A 697 2.56 12.50 -14.50
C CYS A 697 3.42 13.61 -13.89
N ALA A 698 2.80 14.67 -13.43
CA ALA A 698 3.44 15.72 -12.63
C ALA A 698 2.73 15.91 -11.30
N ILE A 699 3.49 16.22 -10.25
CA ILE A 699 2.97 16.50 -8.91
C ILE A 699 3.64 17.71 -8.28
N ASP A 700 2.83 18.58 -7.66
CA ASP A 700 3.29 19.51 -6.64
C ASP A 700 2.86 18.99 -5.27
N CYS A 701 3.81 18.43 -4.55
CA CYS A 701 3.61 17.88 -3.21
C CYS A 701 4.30 18.73 -2.11
N GLY A 702 4.60 19.99 -2.39
CA GLY A 702 5.46 20.75 -1.49
C GLY A 702 6.88 20.18 -1.48
N ILE A 703 7.53 20.23 -0.34
CA ILE A 703 8.89 19.66 -0.14
C ILE A 703 8.82 18.14 -0.26
N ALA A 704 9.46 17.60 -1.31
CA ALA A 704 9.60 16.17 -1.49
C ALA A 704 10.71 15.64 -0.56
N VAL A 705 10.35 15.06 0.58
CA VAL A 705 11.32 14.55 1.58
C VAL A 705 12.24 13.49 0.98
N MET A 706 11.67 12.53 0.24
CA MET A 706 12.37 11.46 -0.47
C MET A 706 11.93 11.46 -1.95
N PRO A 707 12.60 12.17 -2.85
CA PRO A 707 12.17 12.29 -4.25
C PRO A 707 11.96 10.96 -4.96
N ASP A 708 12.85 9.97 -4.77
CA ASP A 708 12.70 8.66 -5.41
C ASP A 708 11.45 7.91 -4.92
N ALA A 709 11.12 8.02 -3.63
CA ALA A 709 9.87 7.45 -3.10
C ALA A 709 8.63 8.15 -3.69
N VAL A 710 8.70 9.47 -3.94
CA VAL A 710 7.64 10.21 -4.65
C VAL A 710 7.44 9.63 -6.05
N HIS A 711 8.50 9.49 -6.84
CA HIS A 711 8.45 8.86 -8.16
C HIS A 711 7.85 7.45 -8.10
N ALA A 712 8.26 6.61 -7.14
CA ALA A 712 7.72 5.26 -6.95
C ALA A 712 6.21 5.27 -6.65
N GLN A 713 5.72 6.25 -5.87
CA GLN A 713 4.30 6.37 -5.58
C GLN A 713 3.49 6.84 -6.81
N LEU A 714 4.04 7.71 -7.66
CA LEU A 714 3.41 8.11 -8.92
C LEU A 714 3.32 6.93 -9.90
N GLU A 715 4.43 6.21 -10.13
CA GLU A 715 4.47 5.00 -10.97
C GLU A 715 3.43 3.97 -10.50
N GLY A 716 3.39 3.69 -9.19
CA GLY A 716 2.43 2.76 -8.58
C GLY A 716 0.98 3.26 -8.64
N SER A 717 0.73 4.57 -8.51
CA SER A 717 -0.61 5.16 -8.64
C SER A 717 -1.16 5.01 -10.06
N ILE A 718 -0.32 5.17 -11.07
CA ILE A 718 -0.69 4.95 -12.48
C ILE A 718 -1.09 3.50 -12.69
N ALA A 719 -0.27 2.54 -12.29
CA ALA A 719 -0.58 1.11 -12.41
C ALA A 719 -1.90 0.74 -11.68
N PHE A 720 -2.07 1.22 -10.44
CA PHE A 720 -3.24 0.97 -9.62
C PHE A 720 -4.51 1.60 -10.21
N GLY A 721 -4.40 2.85 -10.69
CA GLY A 721 -5.50 3.57 -11.33
C GLY A 721 -5.89 2.97 -12.70
N LEU A 722 -4.93 2.55 -13.52
CA LEU A 722 -5.19 1.86 -14.79
C LEU A 722 -5.88 0.52 -14.57
N SER A 723 -5.45 -0.24 -13.56
CA SER A 723 -6.10 -1.48 -13.14
C SER A 723 -7.58 -1.24 -12.83
N ALA A 724 -7.88 -0.25 -11.98
CA ALA A 724 -9.24 0.14 -11.63
C ALA A 724 -10.06 0.67 -12.84
N ALA A 725 -9.43 1.46 -13.72
CA ALA A 725 -10.11 2.07 -14.86
C ALA A 725 -10.46 1.08 -15.96
N LEU A 726 -9.66 0.02 -16.17
CA LEU A 726 -9.81 -0.91 -17.29
C LEU A 726 -10.42 -2.26 -16.92
N LYS A 727 -10.19 -2.75 -15.68
CA LYS A 727 -10.40 -4.16 -15.34
C LYS A 727 -11.34 -4.39 -14.17
N GLU A 728 -11.21 -3.62 -13.11
CA GLU A 728 -11.75 -3.96 -11.81
C GLU A 728 -13.24 -3.59 -11.66
N GLU A 729 -14.03 -4.54 -11.20
CA GLU A 729 -15.44 -4.34 -10.87
C GLU A 729 -15.89 -5.47 -9.92
N ILE A 730 -16.42 -5.12 -8.75
CA ILE A 730 -17.11 -6.09 -7.89
C ILE A 730 -18.54 -6.25 -8.37
N ARG A 731 -18.90 -7.46 -8.76
CA ARG A 731 -20.22 -7.84 -9.26
C ARG A 731 -21.04 -8.55 -8.19
N VAL A 732 -22.23 -8.04 -7.94
CA VAL A 732 -23.18 -8.61 -6.96
C VAL A 732 -24.31 -9.31 -7.69
N GLY A 733 -24.58 -10.54 -7.30
CA GLY A 733 -25.72 -11.32 -7.81
C GLY A 733 -26.31 -12.23 -6.74
N ALA A 734 -27.60 -12.17 -6.53
CA ALA A 734 -28.31 -12.88 -5.45
C ALA A 734 -27.67 -12.61 -4.05
N GLY A 735 -27.32 -11.35 -3.79
CA GLY A 735 -26.72 -10.91 -2.52
C GLY A 735 -25.26 -11.31 -2.30
N ARG A 736 -24.63 -11.99 -3.26
CA ARG A 736 -23.26 -12.52 -3.18
C ARG A 736 -22.32 -11.75 -4.08
N VAL A 737 -21.11 -11.49 -3.62
CA VAL A 737 -20.00 -11.08 -4.47
C VAL A 737 -19.55 -12.27 -5.30
N ARG A 738 -19.35 -12.06 -6.60
CA ARG A 738 -19.03 -13.12 -7.56
C ARG A 738 -17.55 -13.43 -7.67
N GLN A 739 -16.70 -12.43 -7.42
CA GLN A 739 -15.25 -12.56 -7.55
C GLN A 739 -14.68 -13.33 -6.35
N ALA A 740 -13.77 -14.27 -6.63
CA ALA A 740 -13.11 -15.10 -5.62
C ALA A 740 -11.59 -15.19 -5.80
N SER A 741 -11.06 -14.75 -6.94
CA SER A 741 -9.62 -14.82 -7.23
C SER A 741 -9.19 -13.71 -8.20
N PHE A 742 -7.88 -13.59 -8.46
CA PHE A 742 -7.38 -12.69 -9.50
C PHE A 742 -7.74 -13.13 -10.94
N THR A 743 -8.30 -14.32 -11.12
CA THR A 743 -8.84 -14.76 -12.43
C THR A 743 -10.11 -14.01 -12.79
N ASP A 744 -11.00 -13.79 -11.84
CA ASP A 744 -12.30 -13.13 -12.03
C ASP A 744 -12.35 -11.69 -11.47
N TYR A 745 -11.29 -11.28 -10.78
CA TYR A 745 -10.95 -9.90 -10.41
C TYR A 745 -9.53 -9.57 -10.90
N PRO A 746 -9.32 -9.49 -12.23
CA PRO A 746 -8.00 -9.26 -12.78
C PRO A 746 -7.48 -7.85 -12.44
N ILE A 747 -6.18 -7.77 -12.14
CA ILE A 747 -5.44 -6.51 -12.00
C ILE A 747 -4.47 -6.34 -13.16
N LEU A 748 -3.88 -5.15 -13.29
CA LEU A 748 -2.89 -4.86 -14.34
C LEU A 748 -1.68 -5.79 -14.20
N THR A 749 -1.17 -6.29 -15.32
CA THR A 749 0.04 -7.10 -15.42
C THR A 749 1.23 -6.25 -15.89
N LEU A 750 2.44 -6.80 -15.82
CA LEU A 750 3.64 -6.10 -16.28
C LEU A 750 3.56 -5.76 -17.78
N ALA A 751 3.12 -6.70 -18.63
CA ALA A 751 3.00 -6.49 -20.08
C ALA A 751 1.96 -5.42 -20.48
N GLU A 752 1.06 -5.04 -19.57
CA GLU A 752 0.05 -4.00 -19.80
C GLU A 752 0.48 -2.62 -19.27
N MET A 753 1.65 -2.57 -18.59
CA MET A 753 2.15 -1.32 -18.05
C MET A 753 2.68 -0.41 -19.17
N PRO A 754 2.20 0.85 -19.29
CA PRO A 754 2.72 1.80 -20.27
C PRO A 754 4.14 2.25 -19.93
N ALA A 755 4.78 2.94 -20.87
CA ALA A 755 5.92 3.78 -20.56
C ALA A 755 5.48 4.91 -19.61
N VAL A 756 6.18 5.06 -18.48
CA VAL A 756 5.82 6.04 -17.44
C VAL A 756 6.95 7.05 -17.25
N GLU A 757 6.57 8.31 -17.26
CA GLU A 757 7.43 9.45 -16.95
C GLU A 757 6.82 10.26 -15.81
N THR A 758 7.64 10.69 -14.85
CA THR A 758 7.15 11.38 -13.64
C THR A 758 7.98 12.62 -13.32
N HIS A 759 7.30 13.72 -12.94
CA HIS A 759 7.90 15.01 -12.62
C HIS A 759 7.45 15.48 -11.25
N ILE A 760 8.37 16.01 -10.46
CA ILE A 760 8.10 16.69 -9.19
C ILE A 760 8.30 18.19 -9.43
N ILE A 761 7.29 18.98 -9.15
CA ILE A 761 7.38 20.46 -9.22
C ILE A 761 8.16 20.96 -8.01
N PRO A 762 9.25 21.71 -8.20
CA PRO A 762 9.97 22.34 -7.09
C PRO A 762 9.03 23.25 -6.30
N SER A 763 9.01 23.10 -4.98
CA SER A 763 8.12 23.86 -4.10
C SER A 763 8.78 24.08 -2.74
N ASP A 764 8.46 25.22 -2.12
CA ASP A 764 8.87 25.56 -0.74
C ASP A 764 7.73 25.36 0.27
N ALA A 765 6.56 24.93 -0.20
CA ALA A 765 5.44 24.61 0.68
C ALA A 765 5.77 23.37 1.55
N GLU A 766 5.17 23.30 2.74
CA GLU A 766 5.28 22.10 3.57
C GLU A 766 4.86 20.84 2.82
N PRO A 767 5.39 19.64 3.20
CA PRO A 767 5.07 18.40 2.52
C PRO A 767 3.57 18.11 2.48
N GLY A 768 3.03 17.89 1.29
CA GLY A 768 1.73 17.31 1.04
C GLY A 768 1.77 15.79 1.03
N GLY A 769 0.59 15.16 0.87
CA GLY A 769 0.47 13.73 0.70
C GLY A 769 0.88 13.28 -0.69
N VAL A 770 1.47 12.09 -0.81
CA VAL A 770 2.00 11.56 -2.09
C VAL A 770 1.44 10.18 -2.44
N GLY A 771 1.07 9.39 -1.44
CA GLY A 771 0.64 8.00 -1.64
C GLY A 771 -0.62 7.83 -2.49
N GLU A 772 -1.48 8.84 -2.55
CA GLU A 772 -2.83 8.76 -3.11
C GLU A 772 -3.13 9.76 -4.25
N PRO A 773 -2.57 10.99 -4.30
CA PRO A 773 -3.04 12.06 -5.20
C PRO A 773 -2.99 11.76 -6.70
N ALA A 774 -2.10 10.90 -7.16
CA ALA A 774 -2.01 10.56 -8.58
C ALA A 774 -3.03 9.50 -9.04
N VAL A 775 -3.71 8.79 -8.13
CA VAL A 775 -4.75 7.79 -8.50
C VAL A 775 -5.99 8.45 -9.12
N PRO A 776 -6.54 9.56 -8.58
CA PRO A 776 -7.73 10.21 -9.08
C PRO A 776 -7.66 10.63 -10.55
N VAL A 777 -6.48 11.06 -11.02
CA VAL A 777 -6.30 11.60 -12.38
C VAL A 777 -6.19 10.51 -13.46
N VAL A 778 -6.03 9.22 -13.10
CA VAL A 778 -5.78 8.15 -14.07
C VAL A 778 -7.03 7.84 -14.91
N ALA A 779 -8.16 7.57 -14.28
CA ALA A 779 -9.38 7.19 -14.97
C ALA A 779 -9.90 8.30 -15.91
N PRO A 780 -9.94 9.58 -15.50
CA PRO A 780 -10.38 10.65 -16.39
C PRO A 780 -9.38 10.92 -17.53
N ALA A 781 -8.07 10.95 -17.29
CA ALA A 781 -7.07 11.11 -18.34
C ALA A 781 -7.21 10.02 -19.40
N LEU A 782 -7.39 8.76 -18.99
CA LEU A 782 -7.61 7.65 -19.91
C LEU A 782 -8.93 7.77 -20.69
N ALA A 783 -10.03 8.13 -20.03
CA ALA A 783 -11.33 8.31 -20.70
C ALA A 783 -11.29 9.43 -21.73
N ASN A 784 -10.57 10.53 -21.43
CA ASN A 784 -10.35 11.66 -22.32
C ASN A 784 -9.45 11.26 -23.51
N ALA A 785 -8.40 10.46 -23.28
CA ALA A 785 -7.57 9.89 -24.36
C ALA A 785 -8.37 8.99 -25.30
N VAL A 786 -9.24 8.14 -24.75
CA VAL A 786 -10.15 7.30 -25.54
C VAL A 786 -11.10 8.15 -26.40
N PHE A 787 -11.63 9.25 -25.86
CA PHE A 787 -12.44 10.18 -26.64
C PHE A 787 -11.63 10.83 -27.77
N ALA A 788 -10.43 11.32 -27.50
CA ALA A 788 -9.55 11.90 -28.51
C ALA A 788 -9.21 10.90 -29.63
N ALA A 789 -9.01 9.62 -29.29
CA ALA A 789 -8.69 8.57 -30.25
C ALA A 789 -9.89 8.08 -31.07
N SER A 790 -11.13 8.14 -30.55
CA SER A 790 -12.28 7.41 -31.11
C SER A 790 -13.57 8.23 -31.25
N GLY A 791 -13.63 9.45 -30.71
CA GLY A 791 -14.85 10.26 -30.62
C GLY A 791 -15.89 9.73 -29.59
N ARG A 792 -15.59 8.66 -28.85
CA ARG A 792 -16.56 7.99 -27.96
C ARG A 792 -16.38 8.43 -26.51
N ARG A 793 -17.40 9.06 -25.91
CA ARG A 793 -17.41 9.41 -24.47
C ARG A 793 -17.79 8.22 -23.62
N LEU A 794 -16.89 7.81 -22.71
CA LEU A 794 -17.11 6.73 -21.75
C LEU A 794 -17.34 7.34 -20.35
N ARG A 795 -18.54 7.15 -19.80
CA ARG A 795 -19.01 7.75 -18.54
C ARG A 795 -19.26 6.70 -17.44
N ARG A 796 -18.73 5.49 -17.62
CA ARG A 796 -18.84 4.39 -16.67
C ARG A 796 -17.51 3.63 -16.55
N LEU A 797 -17.09 3.35 -15.33
CA LEU A 797 -15.96 2.45 -15.03
C LEU A 797 -16.46 1.00 -14.81
N PRO A 798 -15.64 0.00 -15.16
CA PRO A 798 -14.44 0.12 -15.97
C PRO A 798 -14.77 0.54 -17.42
N LEU A 799 -13.81 1.21 -18.08
CA LEU A 799 -13.95 1.70 -19.45
C LEU A 799 -14.06 0.51 -20.42
N ARG A 800 -15.14 0.47 -21.17
CA ARG A 800 -15.38 -0.60 -22.17
C ARG A 800 -15.96 -0.03 -23.44
N LEU A 801 -15.33 -0.31 -24.54
CA LEU A 801 -15.83 -0.02 -25.89
C LEU A 801 -16.81 -1.14 -26.29
N ARG A 802 -18.10 -0.85 -26.29
CA ARG A 802 -19.19 -1.78 -26.68
C ARG A 802 -19.54 -1.62 -28.14
#